data_2806f07ad0f847ed1e66d2ba6f7812cb
#
_entry.id   2806f07ad0f847ed1e66d2ba6f7812cb
#
_cell.length_a   1.000
_cell.length_b   1.000
_cell.length_c   1.000
_cell.angle_alpha   90.00
_cell.angle_beta   90.00
_cell.angle_gamma   90.00
#
_symmetry.space_group_name_H-M   'P 1'
#
loop_
_entity.id
_entity.type
_entity.pdbx_description
1 polymer ?
#
loop_
_entity_poly.entity_id
_entity_poly.type
_entity_poly.pdbx_seq_one_letter_code
_entity_poly.pdbx_strand_id
1 'polypeptide(L)'
;MTMSSDALLVSGPAVTMSSSPAPQLLAIEGSVNAVPEPPGVGEARSAALERCLRVLRGAASDSEQFAALLLVTKLAQAGELSPSTRRRIFDAVGFSLPNRLLVTVETPPDCPPHLFRSLAVSLLAGFSTDPGLAAHPELINKIPLLLEMVSAEPEPGQERPRRDQPGPELPEQSAAEPAQDGAKRDEPGHGDPHAPGQAEASHSHCRGAAQQGEFRQTQLCPDLATIQDSYQCLTALALSPRGPRVLLSRGAVPALCRAHTQRYPGHALALPVLTRILSGAGPAAWQRHEEELTRLLVLLSSEFARSGDSSKFTLCEALPHFLPPPAGAARPSLRPSLDALCAGLREVLGARLSVAQRDPALRLAACLLDGFGAEWLAGFGPDSGQFLALLVNLACVEVRMALEEPEPDSGTARRETVTACYRILEFGMEACSLGLTCQDAPPGKPPSGLLTLEQSRQVLGVMEEAVAAVIFYLAQVAPVRYRDPFVFASVRLLCAWLAEETSSLKQEVCDLLPFLIGYSRALFEGEERDHGLTNQMDELSVTDSREGGDWPGDALRFLLPGLCHLSVEEGPRAVLLSQDSPTLLLRYLSHLWDRLVGAGGCQDQASLQTACSVFLNLTITEPEIVRTDPSFSSLQALLMDSLPSLIQKAPLLILAANFCTLGLLMARLLAGTPALQDSAQCLRFARSAAFSSSCLACLCVSAV
;
A
#
# COMPACT_ATOMS: atom_id res chain seq x y z
N MET A 1 -26.29 54.47 10.90
CA MET A 1 -25.16 55.37 10.67
C MET A 1 -24.22 54.61 9.76
N THR A 2 -24.43 54.55 8.48
CA THR A 2 -24.15 55.44 7.31
C THR A 2 -22.77 56.07 7.36
N MET A 3 -21.95 55.64 6.42
CA MET A 3 -21.02 56.34 5.53
C MET A 3 -20.05 55.28 4.97
N SER A 4 -20.07 54.84 3.78
CA SER A 4 -19.98 55.41 2.43
C SER A 4 -18.58 55.97 2.05
N SER A 5 -18.10 55.43 0.92
CA SER A 5 -17.28 56.04 -0.17
C SER A 5 -15.76 56.09 0.04
N ASP A 6 -14.89 55.87 -0.88
CA ASP A 6 -14.83 55.67 -2.33
C ASP A 6 -13.38 55.37 -2.74
N ALA A 7 -13.24 54.52 -3.73
CA ALA A 7 -12.31 54.54 -4.86
C ALA A 7 -10.86 55.00 -4.73
N LEU A 8 -9.94 54.13 -5.22
CA LEU A 8 -8.95 54.52 -6.24
C LEU A 8 -8.46 53.30 -7.04
N LEU A 9 -8.88 53.26 -8.28
CA LEU A 9 -8.34 52.43 -9.38
C LEU A 9 -6.89 52.85 -9.68
N VAL A 10 -5.99 51.89 -9.70
CA VAL A 10 -4.74 51.99 -10.49
C VAL A 10 -4.56 50.70 -11.27
N SER A 11 -4.76 50.81 -12.57
CA SER A 11 -4.48 49.82 -13.60
C SER A 11 -2.97 49.69 -13.82
N GLY A 12 -2.48 48.47 -13.81
CA GLY A 12 -1.14 48.06 -14.27
C GLY A 12 -1.22 46.67 -14.92
N PRO A 13 -0.37 46.33 -15.90
CA PRO A 13 -0.72 45.46 -17.02
C PRO A 13 -0.64 43.99 -16.69
N ALA A 14 -1.54 43.23 -17.35
CA ALA A 14 -1.61 41.78 -17.37
C ALA A 14 -0.30 41.13 -17.84
N VAL A 15 0.32 40.36 -16.97
CA VAL A 15 1.34 39.37 -17.34
C VAL A 15 0.64 38.03 -17.47
N THR A 16 0.49 37.58 -18.69
CA THR A 16 0.07 36.25 -19.05
C THR A 16 1.15 35.27 -18.58
N MET A 17 0.85 34.50 -17.51
CA MET A 17 1.64 33.36 -17.11
C MET A 17 1.13 32.12 -17.85
N SER A 18 2.01 31.58 -18.68
CA SER A 18 1.94 30.34 -19.40
C SER A 18 1.75 29.16 -18.42
N SER A 19 0.72 28.35 -18.67
CA SER A 19 0.46 27.08 -18.04
C SER A 19 1.61 26.10 -18.26
N SER A 20 2.27 25.66 -17.18
CA SER A 20 3.17 24.49 -17.19
C SER A 20 2.38 23.20 -16.92
N PRO A 21 2.62 22.16 -17.68
CA PRO A 21 2.02 20.84 -17.41
C PRO A 21 2.72 20.08 -16.29
N ALA A 22 1.95 19.20 -15.63
CA ALA A 22 2.32 18.33 -14.52
C ALA A 22 3.53 17.42 -14.82
N PRO A 23 4.31 17.01 -13.78
CA PRO A 23 5.46 16.14 -13.96
C PRO A 23 5.05 14.71 -14.27
N GLN A 24 5.35 14.27 -15.48
CA GLN A 24 5.38 12.85 -15.84
C GLN A 24 6.64 12.22 -15.24
N LEU A 25 6.47 11.13 -14.50
CA LEU A 25 7.51 10.31 -13.91
C LEU A 25 8.47 9.75 -14.97
N LEU A 26 9.75 10.11 -14.80
CA LEU A 26 10.96 9.42 -15.27
C LEU A 26 10.98 9.01 -16.76
N ALA A 27 11.13 10.01 -17.62
CA ALA A 27 12.01 9.89 -18.76
C ALA A 27 13.29 10.66 -18.41
N ILE A 28 14.41 9.98 -18.30
CA ILE A 28 15.73 10.60 -18.33
C ILE A 28 15.93 11.02 -19.80
N GLU A 29 15.38 12.18 -20.14
CA GLU A 29 15.67 12.85 -21.41
C GLU A 29 16.80 13.84 -21.19
N GLY A 30 17.99 13.42 -21.59
CA GLY A 30 19.03 14.38 -21.95
C GLY A 30 18.54 15.19 -23.15
N SER A 31 17.97 16.35 -22.91
CA SER A 31 17.60 17.31 -23.95
C SER A 31 18.86 17.81 -24.66
N VAL A 32 19.22 17.17 -25.76
CA VAL A 32 20.09 17.77 -26.78
C VAL A 32 19.18 18.62 -27.66
N ASN A 33 19.40 19.94 -27.66
CA ASN A 33 18.72 20.91 -28.52
C ASN A 33 18.64 20.40 -29.98
N ALA A 34 17.47 19.97 -30.40
CA ALA A 34 17.21 19.60 -31.77
C ALA A 34 17.13 20.89 -32.62
N VAL A 35 18.14 21.12 -33.43
CA VAL A 35 18.11 22.09 -34.52
C VAL A 35 17.05 21.62 -35.52
N PRO A 36 16.10 22.46 -35.98
CA PRO A 36 15.09 22.06 -36.96
C PRO A 36 15.78 21.60 -38.27
N GLU A 37 15.55 20.35 -38.64
CA GLU A 37 16.10 19.78 -39.89
C GLU A 37 15.46 20.44 -41.13
N PRO A 38 16.24 20.67 -42.21
CA PRO A 38 15.71 21.24 -43.45
C PRO A 38 14.68 20.33 -44.12
N PRO A 39 13.64 20.88 -44.76
CA PRO A 39 12.61 20.11 -45.42
C PRO A 39 13.21 19.23 -46.53
N GLY A 40 12.97 17.91 -46.46
CA GLY A 40 13.48 16.89 -47.41
C GLY A 40 14.39 15.83 -46.77
N VAL A 41 14.98 16.04 -45.60
CA VAL A 41 15.85 15.05 -44.94
C VAL A 41 15.01 13.91 -44.33
N GLY A 42 13.81 14.18 -43.84
CA GLY A 42 12.88 13.17 -43.32
C GLY A 42 12.41 12.17 -44.35
N GLU A 43 12.12 12.61 -45.58
CA GLU A 43 11.72 11.73 -46.70
C GLU A 43 12.88 10.85 -47.19
N ALA A 44 14.09 11.42 -47.30
CA ALA A 44 15.29 10.67 -47.67
C ALA A 44 15.63 9.59 -46.61
N ARG A 45 15.44 9.91 -45.33
CA ARG A 45 15.65 9.02 -44.18
C ARG A 45 14.63 7.89 -44.17
N SER A 46 13.34 8.21 -44.38
CA SER A 46 12.27 7.22 -44.51
C SER A 46 12.52 6.26 -45.68
N ALA A 47 12.95 6.80 -46.85
CA ALA A 47 13.29 5.99 -48.02
C ALA A 47 14.54 5.13 -47.80
N ALA A 48 15.53 5.60 -47.03
CA ALA A 48 16.69 4.81 -46.61
C ALA A 48 16.29 3.66 -45.68
N LEU A 49 15.42 3.94 -44.69
CA LEU A 49 14.88 2.94 -43.78
C LEU A 49 14.10 1.85 -44.53
N GLU A 50 13.27 2.21 -45.51
CA GLU A 50 12.56 1.26 -46.37
C GLU A 50 13.50 0.34 -47.18
N ARG A 51 14.60 0.90 -47.69
CA ARG A 51 15.61 0.10 -48.36
C ARG A 51 16.28 -0.89 -47.43
N CYS A 52 16.66 -0.44 -46.21
CA CYS A 52 17.24 -1.31 -45.18
C CYS A 52 16.28 -2.42 -44.74
N LEU A 53 14.99 -2.10 -44.51
CA LEU A 53 13.97 -3.09 -44.14
C LEU A 53 13.73 -4.10 -45.27
N ARG A 54 13.86 -3.68 -46.56
CA ARG A 54 13.74 -4.59 -47.71
C ARG A 54 14.92 -5.55 -47.77
N VAL A 55 16.15 -5.05 -47.58
CA VAL A 55 17.36 -5.89 -47.48
C VAL A 55 17.23 -6.86 -46.31
N LEU A 56 16.78 -6.38 -45.16
CA LEU A 56 16.58 -7.18 -43.93
C LEU A 56 15.62 -8.35 -44.14
N ARG A 57 14.51 -8.14 -44.89
CA ARG A 57 13.53 -9.18 -45.22
C ARG A 57 14.03 -10.16 -46.28
N GLY A 58 14.89 -9.72 -47.18
CA GLY A 58 15.42 -10.53 -48.29
C GLY A 58 16.78 -11.14 -48.00
N ALA A 59 17.36 -10.90 -46.82
CA ALA A 59 18.70 -11.39 -46.49
C ALA A 59 18.75 -12.91 -46.43
N ALA A 60 19.67 -13.49 -47.17
CA ALA A 60 19.88 -14.93 -47.29
C ALA A 60 20.81 -15.47 -46.17
N SER A 61 21.57 -14.60 -45.51
CA SER A 61 22.52 -14.96 -44.46
C SER A 61 22.41 -14.07 -43.24
N ASP A 62 22.83 -14.58 -42.08
CA ASP A 62 22.88 -13.82 -40.82
C ASP A 62 23.79 -12.59 -40.90
N SER A 63 24.88 -12.67 -41.71
CA SER A 63 25.79 -11.55 -41.95
C SER A 63 25.09 -10.39 -42.67
N GLU A 64 24.25 -10.71 -43.69
CA GLU A 64 23.46 -9.68 -44.38
C GLU A 64 22.39 -9.08 -43.51
N GLN A 65 21.70 -9.91 -42.68
CA GLN A 65 20.73 -9.43 -41.70
C GLN A 65 21.40 -8.49 -40.67
N PHE A 66 22.57 -8.86 -40.19
CA PHE A 66 23.37 -8.08 -39.27
C PHE A 66 23.81 -6.73 -39.87
N ALA A 67 24.35 -6.72 -41.08
CA ALA A 67 24.75 -5.50 -41.78
C ALA A 67 23.57 -4.55 -42.01
N ALA A 68 22.41 -5.08 -42.42
CA ALA A 68 21.20 -4.30 -42.61
C ALA A 68 20.69 -3.73 -41.26
N LEU A 69 20.79 -4.51 -40.19
CA LEU A 69 20.40 -4.09 -38.86
C LEU A 69 21.29 -2.98 -38.30
N LEU A 70 22.62 -3.05 -38.49
CA LEU A 70 23.55 -1.98 -38.16
C LEU A 70 23.23 -0.66 -38.88
N LEU A 71 22.80 -0.75 -40.14
CA LEU A 71 22.35 0.42 -40.91
C LEU A 71 21.06 0.99 -40.35
N VAL A 72 20.11 0.12 -39.95
CA VAL A 72 18.85 0.54 -39.29
C VAL A 72 19.13 1.22 -37.98
N THR A 73 20.00 0.68 -37.12
CA THR A 73 20.35 1.27 -35.82
C THR A 73 21.09 2.62 -35.99
N LYS A 74 21.97 2.76 -36.98
CA LYS A 74 22.60 4.06 -37.29
C LYS A 74 21.61 5.11 -37.80
N LEU A 75 20.64 4.70 -38.60
CA LEU A 75 19.55 5.59 -39.03
C LEU A 75 18.61 5.95 -37.86
N ALA A 76 18.47 5.05 -36.89
CA ALA A 76 17.65 5.22 -35.71
C ALA A 76 18.27 6.14 -34.66
N GLN A 77 19.60 6.09 -34.44
CA GLN A 77 20.32 6.93 -33.46
C GLN A 77 20.21 8.43 -33.74
N ALA A 78 19.77 8.81 -34.91
CA ALA A 78 19.58 10.21 -35.27
C ALA A 78 18.15 10.74 -35.06
N GLY A 79 17.28 9.98 -34.41
CA GLY A 79 15.90 10.35 -34.04
C GLY A 79 15.17 9.14 -33.47
N GLU A 80 14.30 9.36 -32.52
CA GLU A 80 13.52 8.30 -31.89
C GLU A 80 12.74 7.49 -32.93
N LEU A 81 12.94 6.18 -32.92
CA LEU A 81 12.17 5.27 -33.76
C LEU A 81 10.68 5.30 -33.34
N SER A 82 9.81 5.68 -34.26
CA SER A 82 8.37 5.59 -33.99
C SER A 82 7.95 4.15 -33.65
N PRO A 83 6.91 3.95 -32.85
CA PRO A 83 6.39 2.62 -32.51
C PRO A 83 6.09 1.78 -33.77
N SER A 84 5.56 2.40 -34.81
CA SER A 84 5.30 1.75 -36.12
C SER A 84 6.57 1.27 -36.81
N THR A 85 7.64 2.03 -36.73
CA THR A 85 8.94 1.63 -37.32
C THR A 85 9.55 0.47 -36.54
N ARG A 86 9.49 0.47 -35.23
CA ARG A 86 9.95 -0.67 -34.40
C ARG A 86 9.17 -1.93 -34.70
N ARG A 87 7.86 -1.84 -34.85
CA ARG A 87 7.03 -2.98 -35.24
C ARG A 87 7.42 -3.55 -36.65
N ARG A 88 7.70 -2.68 -37.60
CA ARG A 88 8.16 -3.05 -38.93
C ARG A 88 9.54 -3.72 -38.93
N ILE A 89 10.46 -3.29 -38.05
CA ILE A 89 11.73 -3.95 -37.81
C ILE A 89 11.49 -5.35 -37.25
N PHE A 90 10.64 -5.48 -36.26
CA PHE A 90 10.25 -6.76 -35.68
C PHE A 90 9.62 -7.68 -36.71
N ASP A 91 8.70 -7.20 -37.55
CA ASP A 91 8.07 -7.99 -38.63
C ASP A 91 9.09 -8.50 -39.69
N ALA A 92 10.24 -7.81 -39.80
CA ALA A 92 11.33 -8.23 -40.71
C ALA A 92 12.31 -9.21 -40.06
N VAL A 93 12.56 -9.10 -38.75
CA VAL A 93 13.60 -9.85 -38.01
C VAL A 93 13.01 -10.98 -37.17
N GLY A 94 11.89 -10.73 -36.54
CA GLY A 94 11.30 -11.63 -35.55
C GLY A 94 12.18 -11.88 -34.32
N PHE A 95 11.82 -12.86 -33.48
CA PHE A 95 12.66 -13.35 -32.41
C PHE A 95 13.76 -14.33 -32.88
N SER A 96 13.73 -14.75 -34.13
CA SER A 96 14.67 -15.77 -34.65
C SER A 96 16.13 -15.28 -34.67
N LEU A 97 16.38 -14.06 -35.09
CA LEU A 97 17.72 -13.49 -35.09
C LEU A 97 18.29 -13.29 -33.67
N PRO A 98 17.61 -12.59 -32.71
CA PRO A 98 18.10 -12.52 -31.33
C PRO A 98 18.38 -13.91 -30.76
N ASN A 99 17.52 -14.90 -31.01
CA ASN A 99 17.72 -16.26 -30.50
C ASN A 99 18.99 -16.90 -31.06
N ARG A 100 19.27 -16.75 -32.38
CA ARG A 100 20.52 -17.27 -32.96
C ARG A 100 21.74 -16.56 -32.40
N LEU A 101 21.71 -15.23 -32.26
CA LEU A 101 22.83 -14.46 -31.71
C LEU A 101 23.16 -14.86 -30.25
N LEU A 102 22.15 -15.22 -29.44
CA LEU A 102 22.34 -15.71 -28.08
C LEU A 102 23.01 -17.10 -28.00
N VAL A 103 22.82 -17.95 -29.01
CA VAL A 103 23.34 -19.32 -29.04
C VAL A 103 24.69 -19.41 -29.78
N THR A 104 25.10 -18.37 -30.53
CA THR A 104 26.33 -18.35 -31.30
C THR A 104 27.55 -18.41 -30.35
N VAL A 105 28.29 -19.52 -30.37
CA VAL A 105 29.47 -19.78 -29.55
C VAL A 105 30.76 -19.39 -30.29
N GLU A 106 30.77 -19.50 -31.60
CA GLU A 106 31.95 -19.22 -32.43
C GLU A 106 31.92 -17.73 -32.85
N THR A 107 32.81 -16.94 -32.27
CA THR A 107 33.03 -15.56 -32.68
C THR A 107 34.26 -15.48 -33.59
N PRO A 108 34.25 -14.65 -34.67
CA PRO A 108 35.44 -14.36 -35.44
C PRO A 108 36.58 -13.87 -34.51
N PRO A 109 37.85 -14.18 -34.80
CA PRO A 109 39.00 -13.89 -33.95
C PRO A 109 39.16 -12.39 -33.62
N ASP A 110 38.65 -11.53 -34.46
CA ASP A 110 38.71 -10.07 -34.29
C ASP A 110 37.44 -9.47 -33.64
N CYS A 111 36.48 -10.30 -33.18
CA CYS A 111 35.22 -9.85 -32.63
C CYS A 111 35.16 -10.09 -31.13
N PRO A 112 34.81 -9.08 -30.32
CA PRO A 112 34.63 -9.28 -28.86
C PRO A 112 33.58 -10.36 -28.59
N PRO A 113 33.89 -11.36 -27.72
CA PRO A 113 33.02 -12.52 -27.49
C PRO A 113 31.63 -12.20 -26.95
N HIS A 114 31.46 -11.01 -26.35
CA HIS A 114 30.19 -10.54 -25.78
C HIS A 114 29.32 -9.78 -26.81
N LEU A 115 29.85 -9.39 -27.98
CA LEU A 115 29.17 -8.51 -28.94
C LEU A 115 27.82 -9.08 -29.41
N PHE A 116 27.78 -10.37 -29.75
CA PHE A 116 26.53 -10.99 -30.23
C PHE A 116 25.46 -11.06 -29.14
N ARG A 117 25.87 -11.30 -27.89
CA ARG A 117 24.97 -11.34 -26.75
C ARG A 117 24.43 -9.94 -26.46
N SER A 118 25.31 -8.92 -26.46
CA SER A 118 24.93 -7.51 -26.27
C SER A 118 23.93 -7.07 -27.35
N LEU A 119 24.23 -7.35 -28.63
CA LEU A 119 23.34 -7.01 -29.72
C LEU A 119 21.98 -7.73 -29.63
N ALA A 120 21.97 -9.01 -29.23
CA ALA A 120 20.72 -9.73 -29.06
C ALA A 120 19.85 -9.13 -27.97
N VAL A 121 20.45 -8.77 -26.83
CA VAL A 121 19.73 -8.15 -25.70
C VAL A 121 19.23 -6.75 -26.09
N SER A 122 20.02 -5.97 -26.83
CA SER A 122 19.61 -4.65 -27.33
C SER A 122 18.42 -4.74 -28.30
N LEU A 123 18.38 -5.75 -29.17
CA LEU A 123 17.22 -6.02 -30.02
C LEU A 123 15.98 -6.39 -29.19
N LEU A 124 16.15 -7.26 -28.19
CA LEU A 124 15.04 -7.63 -27.29
C LEU A 124 14.52 -6.43 -26.51
N ALA A 125 15.41 -5.55 -26.05
CA ALA A 125 15.04 -4.29 -25.38
C ALA A 125 14.26 -3.38 -26.32
N GLY A 126 14.69 -3.22 -27.56
CA GLY A 126 13.95 -2.49 -28.57
C GLY A 126 12.54 -3.06 -28.84
N PHE A 127 12.41 -4.38 -28.91
CA PHE A 127 11.11 -5.05 -29.13
C PHE A 127 10.20 -4.98 -27.90
N SER A 128 10.76 -5.03 -26.69
CA SER A 128 10.02 -4.98 -25.44
C SER A 128 9.26 -3.66 -25.22
N THR A 129 9.62 -2.60 -25.94
CA THR A 129 8.90 -1.32 -25.90
C THR A 129 7.49 -1.38 -26.52
N ASP A 130 7.18 -2.41 -27.32
CA ASP A 130 5.83 -2.70 -27.78
C ASP A 130 5.12 -3.59 -26.73
N PRO A 131 3.99 -3.15 -26.12
CA PRO A 131 3.31 -3.91 -25.09
C PRO A 131 2.87 -5.31 -25.51
N GLY A 132 2.54 -5.51 -26.80
CA GLY A 132 2.17 -6.82 -27.35
C GLY A 132 3.36 -7.77 -27.45
N LEU A 133 4.56 -7.24 -27.73
CA LEU A 133 5.80 -8.01 -27.80
C LEU A 133 6.41 -8.23 -26.42
N ALA A 134 6.23 -7.31 -25.50
CA ALA A 134 6.68 -7.45 -24.11
C ALA A 134 6.09 -8.71 -23.44
N ALA A 135 4.83 -9.02 -23.70
CA ALA A 135 4.15 -10.20 -23.16
C ALA A 135 4.36 -11.49 -23.99
N HIS A 136 5.17 -11.45 -25.06
CA HIS A 136 5.36 -12.58 -25.95
C HIS A 136 6.11 -13.73 -25.25
N PRO A 137 5.71 -15.02 -25.46
CA PRO A 137 6.35 -16.17 -24.82
C PRO A 137 7.85 -16.27 -25.05
N GLU A 138 8.34 -15.87 -26.21
CA GLU A 138 9.77 -15.87 -26.54
C GLU A 138 10.57 -14.92 -25.64
N LEU A 139 10.03 -13.73 -25.32
CA LEU A 139 10.69 -12.81 -24.39
C LEU A 139 10.60 -13.32 -22.95
N ILE A 140 9.46 -13.88 -22.56
CA ILE A 140 9.26 -14.52 -21.24
C ILE A 140 10.28 -15.65 -21.02
N ASN A 141 10.59 -16.43 -22.05
CA ASN A 141 11.58 -17.51 -21.97
C ASN A 141 13.02 -17.00 -21.79
N LYS A 142 13.29 -15.72 -22.07
CA LYS A 142 14.60 -15.09 -21.86
C LYS A 142 14.81 -14.50 -20.45
N ILE A 143 13.78 -14.48 -19.61
CA ILE A 143 13.88 -13.95 -18.24
C ILE A 143 15.09 -14.51 -17.48
N PRO A 144 15.37 -15.83 -17.46
CA PRO A 144 16.54 -16.34 -16.72
C PRO A 144 17.86 -15.74 -17.22
N LEU A 145 18.04 -15.60 -18.54
CA LEU A 145 19.20 -14.97 -19.13
C LEU A 145 19.33 -13.49 -18.76
N LEU A 146 18.23 -12.74 -18.83
CA LEU A 146 18.21 -11.32 -18.45
C LEU A 146 18.56 -11.14 -16.96
N LEU A 147 18.06 -12.04 -16.10
CA LEU A 147 18.39 -12.04 -14.67
C LEU A 147 19.85 -12.41 -14.42
N GLU A 148 20.44 -13.33 -15.17
CA GLU A 148 21.86 -13.64 -15.13
C GLU A 148 22.71 -12.41 -15.46
N MET A 149 22.34 -11.64 -16.49
CA MET A 149 23.02 -10.41 -16.90
C MET A 149 23.03 -9.33 -15.80
N VAL A 150 21.89 -9.10 -15.14
CA VAL A 150 21.78 -8.06 -14.11
C VAL A 150 22.33 -8.50 -12.75
N SER A 151 22.55 -9.79 -12.54
CA SER A 151 23.11 -10.37 -11.31
C SER A 151 24.53 -10.93 -11.49
N ALA A 152 25.21 -10.63 -12.61
CA ALA A 152 26.59 -11.01 -12.86
C ALA A 152 27.54 -10.25 -11.91
N GLU A 153 28.43 -10.98 -11.24
CA GLU A 153 29.44 -10.36 -10.39
C GLU A 153 30.45 -9.59 -11.25
N PRO A 154 30.83 -8.35 -10.84
CA PRO A 154 31.88 -7.61 -11.54
C PRO A 154 33.22 -8.34 -11.42
N GLU A 155 34.03 -8.32 -12.50
CA GLU A 155 35.37 -8.90 -12.45
C GLU A 155 36.22 -8.27 -11.36
N PRO A 156 37.08 -9.07 -10.67
CA PRO A 156 37.99 -8.56 -9.65
C PRO A 156 39.07 -7.66 -10.29
N GLY A 157 38.80 -6.36 -10.37
CA GLY A 157 39.65 -5.34 -10.99
C GLY A 157 38.92 -4.08 -11.41
N GLN A 158 37.59 -4.09 -11.56
CA GLN A 158 36.81 -2.86 -11.71
C GLN A 158 36.54 -2.25 -10.31
N GLU A 159 37.03 -1.04 -10.09
CA GLU A 159 36.89 -0.32 -8.83
C GLU A 159 35.40 -0.23 -8.45
N ARG A 160 35.05 -0.86 -7.31
CA ARG A 160 33.78 -0.54 -6.63
C ARG A 160 33.77 0.95 -6.34
N PRO A 161 32.71 1.71 -6.64
CA PRO A 161 32.63 3.11 -6.25
C PRO A 161 32.90 3.19 -4.74
N ARG A 162 33.96 3.91 -4.39
CA ARG A 162 34.39 4.08 -3.00
C ARG A 162 33.25 4.66 -2.20
N ARG A 163 32.90 3.98 -1.13
CA ARG A 163 32.06 4.49 -0.05
C ARG A 163 32.66 5.84 0.34
N ASP A 164 31.89 6.94 0.28
CA ASP A 164 32.32 8.24 0.74
C ASP A 164 32.85 8.12 2.17
N GLN A 165 34.15 8.14 2.30
CA GLN A 165 34.81 8.33 3.59
C GLN A 165 34.67 9.83 3.91
N PRO A 166 34.30 10.21 5.14
CA PRO A 166 34.38 11.60 5.56
C PRO A 166 35.81 12.06 5.37
N GLY A 167 35.96 13.20 4.68
CA GLY A 167 37.26 13.82 4.37
C GLY A 167 38.08 14.03 5.63
N PRO A 168 39.45 14.04 5.51
CA PRO A 168 40.32 14.23 6.65
C PRO A 168 40.08 15.62 7.26
N GLU A 169 39.78 15.62 8.55
CA GLU A 169 39.74 16.85 9.36
C GLU A 169 41.09 17.59 9.25
N LEU A 170 41.03 18.84 8.87
CA LEU A 170 42.17 19.77 8.92
C LEU A 170 42.55 20.01 10.40
N PRO A 171 43.84 20.00 10.76
CA PRO A 171 44.25 20.21 12.14
C PRO A 171 44.06 21.69 12.52
N GLU A 172 43.27 21.93 13.55
CA GLU A 172 43.20 23.22 14.24
C GLU A 172 44.53 23.49 14.93
N GLN A 173 45.10 24.65 14.65
CA GLN A 173 46.34 25.12 15.25
C GLN A 173 46.16 25.52 16.72
N SER A 174 47.01 24.93 17.50
CA SER A 174 47.31 25.14 18.90
C SER A 174 47.63 26.57 19.32
N ALA A 175 47.19 26.94 20.50
CA ALA A 175 47.78 28.01 21.33
C ALA A 175 48.25 27.38 22.66
N ALA A 176 49.51 27.72 22.98
CA ALA A 176 50.47 27.32 23.97
C ALA A 176 50.08 27.26 25.46
N GLU A 177 50.61 26.24 26.10
CA GLU A 177 51.45 26.07 27.33
C GLU A 177 51.11 26.78 28.66
N PRO A 178 51.63 26.40 29.89
CA PRO A 178 52.83 25.60 30.21
C PRO A 178 52.74 24.57 31.37
N ALA A 179 53.73 23.70 31.33
CA ALA A 179 54.47 22.84 32.27
C ALA A 179 54.18 22.77 33.77
N GLN A 180 54.34 21.58 34.36
CA GLN A 180 55.31 21.21 35.38
C GLN A 180 55.24 19.73 35.79
N ASP A 181 56.36 19.06 35.61
CA ASP A 181 57.21 18.30 36.56
C ASP A 181 56.70 16.99 37.20
N GLY A 182 57.50 15.95 37.01
CA GLY A 182 57.93 15.12 38.14
C GLY A 182 58.06 13.61 37.93
N ALA A 183 59.24 13.14 37.50
CA ALA A 183 60.03 12.04 38.06
C ALA A 183 59.58 10.55 37.88
N LYS A 184 60.31 9.82 37.02
CA LYS A 184 61.31 8.77 37.29
C LYS A 184 60.87 7.41 37.82
N ARG A 185 61.41 6.45 37.08
CA ARG A 185 62.13 5.18 37.37
C ARG A 185 61.42 3.92 36.97
N ASP A 186 61.96 3.06 36.29
CA ASP A 186 63.15 2.29 36.01
C ASP A 186 62.77 0.94 35.39
N GLU A 187 63.45 0.57 34.36
CA GLU A 187 63.62 -0.79 33.79
C GLU A 187 64.36 -1.72 34.77
N PRO A 188 64.71 -3.00 34.46
CA PRO A 188 64.64 -3.80 33.21
C PRO A 188 64.41 -5.34 33.42
N GLY A 189 64.33 -6.07 32.32
CA GLY A 189 65.07 -7.29 32.25
C GLY A 189 64.48 -8.61 31.67
N HIS A 190 65.02 -8.99 30.54
CA HIS A 190 65.43 -10.38 30.12
C HIS A 190 64.33 -11.45 29.96
N GLY A 191 64.24 -12.26 28.96
CA GLY A 191 65.20 -12.84 28.05
C GLY A 191 64.51 -13.81 27.08
N ASP A 192 65.08 -13.88 25.91
CA ASP A 192 64.98 -14.92 24.88
C ASP A 192 65.65 -16.23 25.35
N PRO A 193 65.76 -17.30 24.55
CA PRO A 193 65.10 -17.77 23.30
C PRO A 193 64.83 -19.34 23.35
N HIS A 194 64.18 -19.87 22.30
CA HIS A 194 64.66 -21.09 21.58
C HIS A 194 63.61 -21.64 20.59
N ALA A 195 64.00 -21.66 19.33
CA ALA A 195 63.58 -22.65 18.32
C ALA A 195 64.51 -23.91 18.43
N PRO A 196 64.43 -24.98 17.65
CA PRO A 196 63.69 -25.33 16.42
C PRO A 196 63.20 -26.80 16.34
N GLY A 197 62.64 -27.20 15.18
CA GLY A 197 62.69 -28.67 14.83
C GLY A 197 61.52 -29.09 13.92
N GLN A 198 61.74 -29.12 12.62
CA GLN A 198 61.85 -30.27 11.70
C GLN A 198 60.59 -31.11 11.53
N ALA A 199 59.92 -31.02 10.37
CA ALA A 199 59.97 -31.90 9.19
C ALA A 199 59.64 -33.37 9.45
N GLU A 200 58.61 -33.86 8.79
CA GLU A 200 58.70 -35.07 7.98
C GLU A 200 57.57 -35.27 7.01
N ALA A 201 57.92 -35.63 5.79
CA ALA A 201 57.08 -35.93 4.65
C ALA A 201 56.67 -37.43 4.70
N SER A 202 55.48 -37.71 4.16
CA SER A 202 55.16 -39.05 3.69
C SER A 202 54.32 -39.01 2.42
N HIS A 203 54.93 -39.52 1.37
CA HIS A 203 54.31 -39.88 0.09
C HIS A 203 53.31 -41.03 0.26
N SER A 204 52.21 -41.04 -0.50
CA SER A 204 51.93 -42.13 -1.41
C SER A 204 50.60 -42.05 -2.16
N HIS A 205 50.72 -42.26 -3.43
CA HIS A 205 49.89 -43.00 -4.39
C HIS A 205 48.67 -42.38 -5.02
N CYS A 206 48.92 -42.02 -6.25
CA CYS A 206 47.96 -41.87 -7.38
C CYS A 206 47.11 -43.12 -7.60
N ARG A 207 45.82 -42.94 -7.85
CA ARG A 207 45.10 -43.71 -8.85
C ARG A 207 43.94 -42.89 -9.45
N GLY A 208 43.92 -42.85 -10.76
CA GLY A 208 43.08 -42.10 -11.69
C GLY A 208 41.58 -42.10 -11.41
N ALA A 209 41.04 -40.95 -11.57
CA ALA A 209 39.64 -40.75 -11.90
C ALA A 209 39.56 -39.77 -13.06
N ALA A 210 38.72 -40.12 -13.99
CA ALA A 210 38.53 -39.55 -15.32
C ALA A 210 38.34 -38.04 -15.26
N GLN A 211 38.99 -37.34 -16.16
CA GLN A 211 38.74 -35.97 -16.58
C GLN A 211 37.30 -35.87 -17.12
N GLN A 212 36.36 -35.46 -16.27
CA GLN A 212 35.20 -34.74 -16.68
C GLN A 212 35.65 -33.27 -16.77
N GLY A 213 35.92 -32.81 -17.97
CA GLY A 213 36.19 -31.42 -18.24
C GLY A 213 34.92 -30.60 -17.92
N GLU A 214 34.87 -29.99 -16.73
CA GLU A 214 34.04 -28.85 -16.51
C GLU A 214 34.56 -27.73 -17.44
N PHE A 215 33.85 -27.54 -18.53
CA PHE A 215 33.87 -26.29 -19.25
C PHE A 215 33.39 -25.17 -18.31
N ARG A 216 34.30 -24.62 -17.51
CA ARG A 216 34.11 -23.29 -16.97
C ARG A 216 34.04 -22.36 -18.17
N GLN A 217 32.82 -22.10 -18.67
CA GLN A 217 32.55 -20.93 -19.47
C GLN A 217 33.09 -19.76 -18.66
N THR A 218 34.14 -19.11 -19.13
CA THR A 218 34.58 -17.80 -18.67
C THR A 218 33.39 -16.89 -18.81
N GLN A 219 32.73 -16.60 -17.70
CA GLN A 219 31.56 -15.74 -17.59
C GLN A 219 32.08 -14.32 -17.80
N LEU A 220 32.17 -13.91 -19.09
CA LEU A 220 32.52 -12.54 -19.45
C LEU A 220 31.45 -11.61 -18.88
N CYS A 221 31.87 -10.69 -18.01
CA CYS A 221 31.01 -9.71 -17.39
C CYS A 221 30.31 -8.86 -18.48
N PRO A 222 28.97 -8.77 -18.49
CA PRO A 222 28.26 -7.97 -19.48
C PRO A 222 28.63 -6.49 -19.32
N ASP A 223 28.68 -5.74 -20.41
CA ASP A 223 28.89 -4.29 -20.41
C ASP A 223 27.66 -3.55 -19.83
N LEU A 224 27.85 -2.32 -19.37
CA LEU A 224 26.81 -1.55 -18.72
C LEU A 224 25.58 -1.34 -19.65
N ALA A 225 25.80 -1.19 -20.96
CA ALA A 225 24.71 -1.03 -21.94
C ALA A 225 23.84 -2.28 -22.00
N THR A 226 24.45 -3.47 -22.05
CA THR A 226 23.73 -4.76 -22.02
C THR A 226 22.94 -4.94 -20.71
N ILE A 227 23.49 -4.50 -19.58
CA ILE A 227 22.80 -4.53 -18.30
C ILE A 227 21.57 -3.59 -18.31
N GLN A 228 21.72 -2.38 -18.84
CA GLN A 228 20.62 -1.40 -18.98
C GLN A 228 19.52 -1.94 -19.90
N ASP A 229 19.88 -2.51 -21.05
CA ASP A 229 18.95 -3.14 -21.99
C ASP A 229 18.21 -4.33 -21.33
N SER A 230 18.91 -5.11 -20.49
CA SER A 230 18.29 -6.20 -19.71
C SER A 230 17.26 -5.68 -18.72
N TYR A 231 17.57 -4.59 -17.99
CA TYR A 231 16.61 -3.93 -17.11
C TYR A 231 15.43 -3.33 -17.88
N GLN A 232 15.64 -2.80 -19.08
CA GLN A 232 14.56 -2.31 -19.93
C GLN A 232 13.59 -3.43 -20.30
N CYS A 233 14.09 -4.61 -20.71
CA CYS A 233 13.26 -5.79 -20.96
C CYS A 233 12.47 -6.21 -19.72
N LEU A 234 13.13 -6.28 -18.54
CA LEU A 234 12.48 -6.67 -17.28
C LEU A 234 11.41 -5.66 -16.86
N THR A 235 11.67 -4.36 -17.04
CA THR A 235 10.71 -3.28 -16.78
C THR A 235 9.48 -3.41 -17.68
N ALA A 236 9.68 -3.61 -18.97
CA ALA A 236 8.60 -3.78 -19.94
C ALA A 236 7.74 -5.02 -19.64
N LEU A 237 8.36 -6.12 -19.24
CA LEU A 237 7.67 -7.31 -18.76
C LEU A 237 6.87 -7.01 -17.49
N ALA A 238 7.44 -6.29 -16.52
CA ALA A 238 6.78 -5.95 -15.26
C ALA A 238 5.55 -5.03 -15.45
N LEU A 239 5.51 -4.26 -16.55
CA LEU A 239 4.37 -3.41 -16.91
C LEU A 239 3.22 -4.19 -17.55
N SER A 240 3.44 -5.42 -18.01
CA SER A 240 2.37 -6.24 -18.61
C SER A 240 1.44 -6.82 -17.52
N PRO A 241 0.14 -7.05 -17.80
CA PRO A 241 -0.84 -7.46 -16.77
C PRO A 241 -0.49 -8.73 -15.98
N ARG A 242 0.19 -9.69 -16.63
CA ARG A 242 0.65 -10.94 -16.01
C ARG A 242 2.14 -10.94 -15.66
N GLY A 243 2.87 -9.92 -16.08
CA GLY A 243 4.32 -9.82 -15.95
C GLY A 243 4.85 -9.95 -14.53
N PRO A 244 4.31 -9.24 -13.54
CA PRO A 244 4.77 -9.35 -12.16
C PRO A 244 4.73 -10.77 -11.61
N ARG A 245 3.65 -11.51 -11.85
CA ARG A 245 3.50 -12.92 -11.42
C ARG A 245 4.46 -13.84 -12.15
N VAL A 246 4.69 -13.60 -13.46
CA VAL A 246 5.64 -14.36 -14.27
C VAL A 246 7.07 -14.12 -13.80
N LEU A 247 7.46 -12.86 -13.57
CA LEU A 247 8.78 -12.49 -13.05
C LEU A 247 9.02 -13.11 -11.66
N LEU A 248 8.02 -13.05 -10.78
CA LEU A 248 8.08 -13.71 -9.47
C LEU A 248 8.33 -15.22 -9.60
N SER A 249 7.60 -15.90 -10.48
CA SER A 249 7.73 -17.34 -10.68
C SER A 249 9.08 -17.76 -11.31
N ARG A 250 9.75 -16.85 -12.02
CA ARG A 250 11.05 -17.07 -12.68
C ARG A 250 12.25 -16.63 -11.82
N GLY A 251 12.03 -16.28 -10.55
CA GLY A 251 13.12 -15.95 -9.61
C GLY A 251 13.68 -14.53 -9.75
N ALA A 252 12.89 -13.58 -10.28
CA ALA A 252 13.35 -12.20 -10.42
C ALA A 252 13.62 -11.52 -9.07
N VAL A 253 12.82 -11.78 -8.03
CA VAL A 253 12.96 -11.13 -6.71
C VAL A 253 14.33 -11.38 -6.10
N PRO A 254 14.81 -12.63 -5.88
CA PRO A 254 16.13 -12.88 -5.29
C PRO A 254 17.28 -12.33 -6.14
N ALA A 255 17.19 -12.40 -7.48
CA ALA A 255 18.22 -11.88 -8.37
C ALA A 255 18.35 -10.35 -8.28
N LEU A 256 17.22 -9.63 -8.33
CA LEU A 256 17.19 -8.16 -8.25
C LEU A 256 17.54 -7.66 -6.84
N CYS A 257 17.10 -8.35 -5.78
CA CYS A 257 17.50 -8.04 -4.40
C CYS A 257 19.02 -8.17 -4.25
N ARG A 258 19.62 -9.23 -4.79
CA ARG A 258 21.06 -9.43 -4.77
C ARG A 258 21.79 -8.34 -5.57
N ALA A 259 21.33 -8.04 -6.79
CA ALA A 259 21.92 -7.00 -7.62
C ALA A 259 21.93 -5.64 -6.90
N HIS A 260 20.85 -5.28 -6.21
CA HIS A 260 20.78 -4.03 -5.46
C HIS A 260 21.63 -4.04 -4.19
N THR A 261 21.52 -5.09 -3.36
CA THR A 261 22.24 -5.16 -2.07
C THR A 261 23.75 -5.24 -2.24
N GLN A 262 24.23 -5.90 -3.29
CA GLN A 262 25.66 -6.04 -3.60
C GLN A 262 26.18 -4.92 -4.51
N ARG A 263 25.33 -3.96 -4.88
CA ARG A 263 25.64 -2.80 -5.72
C ARG A 263 26.31 -3.19 -7.06
N TYR A 264 25.73 -4.18 -7.74
CA TYR A 264 26.16 -4.55 -9.07
C TYR A 264 25.94 -3.41 -10.08
N PRO A 265 26.63 -3.41 -11.22
CA PRO A 265 26.42 -2.38 -12.26
C PRO A 265 24.93 -2.25 -12.62
N GLY A 266 24.43 -1.00 -12.66
CA GLY A 266 23.01 -0.75 -12.91
C GLY A 266 22.05 -1.06 -11.75
N HIS A 267 22.54 -1.38 -10.54
CA HIS A 267 21.74 -1.76 -9.37
C HIS A 267 20.59 -0.79 -9.02
N ALA A 268 20.74 0.49 -9.33
CA ALA A 268 19.68 1.49 -9.10
C ALA A 268 18.40 1.17 -9.89
N LEU A 269 18.53 0.49 -11.05
CA LEU A 269 17.40 0.10 -11.88
C LEU A 269 16.63 -1.11 -11.32
N ALA A 270 17.19 -1.82 -10.34
CA ALA A 270 16.54 -2.97 -9.71
C ALA A 270 15.31 -2.58 -8.88
N LEU A 271 15.36 -1.45 -8.16
CA LEU A 271 14.26 -1.00 -7.29
C LEU A 271 12.96 -0.72 -8.05
N PRO A 272 12.94 0.05 -9.16
CA PRO A 272 11.72 0.25 -9.94
C PRO A 272 11.09 -1.05 -10.45
N VAL A 273 11.91 -2.02 -10.88
CA VAL A 273 11.40 -3.33 -11.33
C VAL A 273 10.82 -4.12 -10.15
N LEU A 274 11.53 -4.16 -9.02
CA LEU A 274 11.04 -4.80 -7.78
C LEU A 274 9.73 -4.18 -7.30
N THR A 275 9.62 -2.85 -7.28
CA THR A 275 8.39 -2.14 -6.91
C THR A 275 7.20 -2.61 -7.77
N ARG A 276 7.39 -2.74 -9.09
CA ARG A 276 6.35 -3.24 -10.00
C ARG A 276 5.99 -4.70 -9.73
N ILE A 277 7.00 -5.55 -9.47
CA ILE A 277 6.76 -6.97 -9.15
C ILE A 277 5.98 -7.09 -7.83
N LEU A 278 6.37 -6.38 -6.78
CA LEU A 278 5.74 -6.43 -5.47
C LEU A 278 4.31 -5.89 -5.51
N SER A 279 4.07 -4.77 -6.19
CA SER A 279 2.72 -4.20 -6.37
C SER A 279 1.79 -5.14 -7.15
N GLY A 280 2.29 -5.82 -8.20
CA GLY A 280 1.46 -6.68 -9.05
C GLY A 280 1.32 -8.13 -8.57
N ALA A 281 2.24 -8.62 -7.73
CA ALA A 281 2.19 -9.97 -7.17
C ALA A 281 1.58 -10.01 -5.76
N GLY A 282 1.50 -8.87 -5.08
CA GLY A 282 0.93 -8.74 -3.75
C GLY A 282 1.64 -9.59 -2.68
N PRO A 283 0.90 -10.11 -1.68
CA PRO A 283 1.48 -10.85 -0.54
C PRO A 283 2.27 -12.09 -0.91
N ALA A 284 1.99 -12.70 -2.08
CA ALA A 284 2.67 -13.92 -2.53
C ALA A 284 4.19 -13.75 -2.71
N ALA A 285 4.64 -12.53 -3.03
CA ALA A 285 6.07 -12.22 -3.16
C ALA A 285 6.78 -12.33 -1.80
N TRP A 286 6.18 -11.78 -0.75
CA TRP A 286 6.69 -11.86 0.62
C TRP A 286 6.67 -13.27 1.18
N GLN A 287 5.58 -14.03 0.97
CA GLN A 287 5.49 -15.43 1.41
C GLN A 287 6.60 -16.31 0.82
N ARG A 288 7.02 -16.01 -0.42
CA ARG A 288 8.02 -16.82 -1.12
C ARG A 288 9.46 -16.38 -0.87
N HIS A 289 9.70 -15.09 -0.62
CA HIS A 289 11.04 -14.48 -0.58
C HIS A 289 11.24 -13.57 0.65
N GLU A 290 10.73 -14.00 1.81
CA GLU A 290 10.76 -13.20 3.05
C GLU A 290 12.18 -12.80 3.47
N GLU A 291 13.14 -13.71 3.33
CA GLU A 291 14.52 -13.47 3.79
C GLU A 291 15.23 -12.41 2.93
N GLU A 292 15.12 -12.51 1.61
CA GLU A 292 15.73 -11.57 0.68
C GLU A 292 15.09 -10.18 0.79
N LEU A 293 13.77 -10.11 0.90
CA LEU A 293 13.05 -8.85 1.04
C LEU A 293 13.32 -8.20 2.40
N THR A 294 13.44 -8.99 3.47
CA THR A 294 13.83 -8.46 4.79
C THR A 294 15.23 -7.86 4.77
N ARG A 295 16.22 -8.51 4.15
CA ARG A 295 17.58 -7.96 4.01
C ARG A 295 17.58 -6.67 3.18
N LEU A 296 16.81 -6.64 2.11
CA LEU A 296 16.66 -5.43 1.28
C LEU A 296 15.99 -4.30 2.07
N LEU A 297 14.92 -4.58 2.82
CA LEU A 297 14.23 -3.59 3.63
C LEU A 297 15.15 -3.00 4.71
N VAL A 298 15.98 -3.81 5.37
CA VAL A 298 16.98 -3.33 6.34
C VAL A 298 17.97 -2.37 5.67
N LEU A 299 18.41 -2.67 4.45
CA LEU A 299 19.29 -1.78 3.70
C LEU A 299 18.59 -0.46 3.35
N LEU A 300 17.41 -0.52 2.72
CA LEU A 300 16.66 0.66 2.27
C LEU A 300 16.26 1.56 3.44
N SER A 301 15.78 1.00 4.54
CA SER A 301 15.43 1.76 5.74
C SER A 301 16.64 2.44 6.38
N SER A 302 17.80 1.77 6.38
CA SER A 302 19.06 2.36 6.85
C SER A 302 19.58 3.46 5.93
N GLU A 303 19.42 3.33 4.62
CA GLU A 303 19.71 4.39 3.65
C GLU A 303 18.77 5.57 3.85
N PHE A 304 17.47 5.34 3.98
CA PHE A 304 16.47 6.37 4.26
C PHE A 304 16.79 7.17 5.52
N ALA A 305 17.16 6.51 6.61
CA ALA A 305 17.52 7.18 7.86
C ALA A 305 18.78 8.06 7.74
N ARG A 306 19.76 7.64 6.90
CA ARG A 306 21.06 8.34 6.77
C ARG A 306 21.13 9.36 5.66
N SER A 307 20.27 9.27 4.65
CA SER A 307 20.27 10.18 3.51
C SER A 307 19.86 11.58 3.95
N GLY A 308 20.64 12.60 3.57
CA GLY A 308 20.33 14.01 3.77
C GLY A 308 19.99 14.77 2.49
N ASP A 309 19.85 14.06 1.37
CA ASP A 309 19.65 14.60 0.03
C ASP A 309 18.28 14.22 -0.58
N SER A 310 18.07 14.55 -1.85
CA SER A 310 16.82 14.23 -2.57
C SER A 310 16.50 12.74 -2.67
N SER A 311 17.52 11.85 -2.54
CA SER A 311 17.31 10.40 -2.57
C SER A 311 16.41 9.92 -1.44
N LYS A 312 16.38 10.62 -0.31
CA LYS A 312 15.50 10.36 0.83
C LYS A 312 14.02 10.38 0.43
N PHE A 313 13.61 11.34 -0.39
CA PHE A 313 12.22 11.44 -0.84
C PHE A 313 11.86 10.35 -1.84
N THR A 314 12.78 9.99 -2.74
CA THR A 314 12.59 8.86 -3.67
C THR A 314 12.47 7.52 -2.91
N LEU A 315 13.28 7.33 -1.87
CA LEU A 315 13.16 6.16 -0.99
C LEU A 315 11.83 6.16 -0.22
N CYS A 316 11.38 7.33 0.23
CA CYS A 316 10.10 7.49 0.93
C CYS A 316 8.90 7.06 0.05
N GLU A 317 8.94 7.36 -1.25
CA GLU A 317 7.93 6.88 -2.22
C GLU A 317 7.99 5.37 -2.48
N ALA A 318 9.20 4.80 -2.49
CA ALA A 318 9.40 3.40 -2.80
C ALA A 318 9.11 2.46 -1.62
N LEU A 319 9.46 2.87 -0.39
CA LEU A 319 9.42 2.04 0.82
C LEU A 319 8.05 1.39 1.11
N PRO A 320 6.88 2.03 0.89
CA PRO A 320 5.58 1.38 1.10
C PRO A 320 5.42 0.05 0.36
N HIS A 321 6.01 -0.08 -0.83
CA HIS A 321 5.94 -1.30 -1.64
C HIS A 321 6.81 -2.44 -1.10
N PHE A 322 7.82 -2.11 -0.29
CA PHE A 322 8.75 -3.06 0.33
C PHE A 322 8.36 -3.45 1.76
N LEU A 323 7.26 -2.92 2.30
CA LEU A 323 6.76 -3.34 3.59
C LEU A 323 6.08 -4.72 3.50
N PRO A 324 6.27 -5.59 4.51
CA PRO A 324 5.57 -6.88 4.54
C PRO A 324 4.06 -6.67 4.70
N PRO A 325 3.24 -7.61 4.21
CA PRO A 325 1.81 -7.59 4.47
C PRO A 325 1.54 -7.66 5.98
N PRO A 326 0.44 -7.06 6.46
CA PRO A 326 0.04 -7.15 7.86
C PRO A 326 0.00 -8.61 8.31
N ALA A 327 0.77 -8.95 9.33
CA ALA A 327 0.78 -10.27 9.92
C ALA A 327 0.44 -10.14 11.39
N GLY A 328 -0.45 -10.99 11.89
CA GLY A 328 -0.93 -10.96 13.27
C GLY A 328 0.12 -11.27 14.35
N ALA A 329 1.40 -11.45 13.99
CA ALA A 329 2.50 -11.71 14.91
C ALA A 329 3.66 -10.73 14.69
N ALA A 330 4.23 -10.22 15.78
CA ALA A 330 5.44 -9.42 15.77
C ALA A 330 6.60 -10.17 15.10
N ARG A 331 7.31 -9.49 14.18
CA ARG A 331 8.49 -10.01 13.50
C ARG A 331 9.75 -9.34 14.04
N PRO A 332 10.48 -9.96 14.99
CA PRO A 332 11.67 -9.34 15.59
C PRO A 332 12.75 -8.95 14.56
N SER A 333 12.82 -9.66 13.43
CA SER A 333 13.74 -9.37 12.32
C SER A 333 13.54 -8.00 11.68
N LEU A 334 12.33 -7.43 11.77
CA LEU A 334 11.99 -6.12 11.20
C LEU A 334 12.27 -4.95 12.14
N ARG A 335 12.54 -5.19 13.41
CA ARG A 335 12.76 -4.12 14.41
C ARG A 335 13.82 -3.10 13.98
N PRO A 336 15.00 -3.48 13.47
CA PRO A 336 16.00 -2.51 13.01
C PRO A 336 15.50 -1.62 11.87
N SER A 337 14.66 -2.19 10.96
CA SER A 337 14.05 -1.43 9.87
C SER A 337 13.04 -0.42 10.40
N LEU A 338 12.19 -0.84 11.34
CA LEU A 338 11.19 0.04 11.95
C LEU A 338 11.84 1.21 12.69
N ASP A 339 12.89 0.97 13.46
CA ASP A 339 13.63 2.01 14.18
C ASP A 339 14.30 3.00 13.20
N ALA A 340 14.86 2.50 12.09
CA ALA A 340 15.43 3.35 11.04
C ALA A 340 14.36 4.19 10.32
N LEU A 341 13.20 3.59 10.00
CA LEU A 341 12.07 4.31 9.40
C LEU A 341 11.53 5.39 10.34
N CYS A 342 11.44 5.12 11.64
CA CYS A 342 11.09 6.09 12.66
C CYS A 342 12.05 7.30 12.62
N ALA A 343 13.36 7.04 12.65
CA ALA A 343 14.37 8.11 12.62
C ALA A 343 14.25 8.97 11.36
N GLY A 344 14.14 8.35 10.19
CA GLY A 344 14.02 9.06 8.91
C GLY A 344 12.73 9.86 8.79
N LEU A 345 11.58 9.31 9.23
CA LEU A 345 10.30 10.03 9.21
C LEU A 345 10.25 11.18 10.22
N ARG A 346 10.86 11.04 11.40
CA ARG A 346 10.97 12.14 12.37
C ARG A 346 11.68 13.33 11.76
N GLU A 347 12.77 13.11 11.04
CA GLU A 347 13.52 14.17 10.37
C GLU A 347 12.70 14.84 9.27
N VAL A 348 12.06 14.03 8.39
CA VAL A 348 11.27 14.55 7.28
C VAL A 348 10.06 15.32 7.78
N LEU A 349 9.24 14.74 8.65
CA LEU A 349 8.00 15.37 9.11
C LEU A 349 8.21 16.50 10.13
N GLY A 350 9.38 16.57 10.78
CA GLY A 350 9.78 17.67 11.64
C GLY A 350 10.33 18.89 10.88
N ALA A 351 10.61 18.76 9.59
CA ALA A 351 11.16 19.83 8.75
C ALA A 351 10.05 20.61 8.03
N ARG A 352 10.36 21.86 7.66
CA ARG A 352 9.47 22.66 6.80
C ARG A 352 9.69 22.30 5.34
N LEU A 353 8.89 21.38 4.83
CA LEU A 353 8.99 20.85 3.47
C LEU A 353 7.84 21.31 2.59
N SER A 354 8.05 21.26 1.27
CA SER A 354 6.99 21.44 0.28
C SER A 354 6.01 20.25 0.32
N VAL A 355 4.81 20.46 -0.22
CA VAL A 355 3.77 19.40 -0.32
C VAL A 355 4.34 18.15 -1.01
N ALA A 356 5.03 18.31 -2.15
CA ALA A 356 5.60 17.20 -2.91
C ALA A 356 6.63 16.35 -2.12
N GLN A 357 7.29 16.94 -1.13
CA GLN A 357 8.25 16.24 -0.28
C GLN A 357 7.60 15.60 0.96
N ARG A 358 6.52 16.20 1.48
CA ARG A 358 5.81 15.75 2.67
C ARG A 358 4.82 14.61 2.38
N ASP A 359 4.13 14.67 1.24
CA ASP A 359 3.10 13.69 0.86
C ASP A 359 3.60 12.24 0.85
N PRO A 360 4.78 11.91 0.28
CA PRO A 360 5.32 10.56 0.37
C PRO A 360 5.57 10.09 1.82
N ALA A 361 5.96 11.01 2.72
CA ALA A 361 6.20 10.69 4.12
C ALA A 361 4.91 10.38 4.88
N LEU A 362 3.83 11.11 4.61
CA LEU A 362 2.50 10.82 5.18
C LEU A 362 1.97 9.47 4.68
N ARG A 363 2.14 9.15 3.39
CA ARG A 363 1.75 7.84 2.84
C ARG A 363 2.55 6.70 3.46
N LEU A 364 3.88 6.87 3.62
CA LEU A 364 4.72 5.87 4.30
C LEU A 364 4.31 5.68 5.76
N ALA A 365 4.05 6.78 6.50
CA ALA A 365 3.59 6.72 7.89
C ALA A 365 2.25 5.99 8.03
N ALA A 366 1.29 6.25 7.13
CA ALA A 366 0.01 5.53 7.10
C ALA A 366 0.21 4.03 6.87
N CYS A 367 1.05 3.63 5.91
CA CYS A 367 1.37 2.22 5.66
C CYS A 367 2.03 1.54 6.87
N LEU A 368 2.87 2.25 7.61
CA LEU A 368 3.50 1.73 8.83
C LEU A 368 2.49 1.56 9.96
N LEU A 369 1.54 2.49 10.12
CA LEU A 369 0.45 2.37 11.07
C LEU A 369 -0.48 1.20 10.73
N ASP A 370 -0.82 1.02 9.46
CA ASP A 370 -1.66 -0.11 9.00
C ASP A 370 -0.98 -1.47 9.21
N GLY A 371 0.34 -1.54 8.96
CA GLY A 371 1.09 -2.80 9.04
C GLY A 371 1.54 -3.19 10.44
N PHE A 372 1.89 -2.20 11.28
CA PHE A 372 2.57 -2.42 12.56
C PHE A 372 1.90 -1.72 13.76
N GLY A 373 0.89 -0.86 13.52
CA GLY A 373 0.16 -0.18 14.58
C GLY A 373 1.07 0.53 15.59
N ALA A 374 0.79 0.32 16.87
CA ALA A 374 1.55 0.91 17.97
C ALA A 374 3.00 0.40 18.08
N GLU A 375 3.31 -0.80 17.56
CA GLU A 375 4.67 -1.37 17.64
C GLU A 375 5.69 -0.51 16.91
N TRP A 376 5.31 0.06 15.77
CA TRP A 376 6.17 0.98 15.04
C TRP A 376 6.50 2.22 15.87
N LEU A 377 5.49 2.82 16.52
CA LEU A 377 5.67 4.03 17.33
C LEU A 377 6.58 3.81 18.54
N ALA A 378 6.68 2.58 19.04
CA ALA A 378 7.58 2.28 20.16
C ALA A 378 9.06 2.60 19.85
N GLY A 379 9.46 2.68 18.57
CA GLY A 379 10.79 3.13 18.14
C GLY A 379 11.12 4.58 18.51
N PHE A 380 10.11 5.43 18.77
CA PHE A 380 10.31 6.80 19.21
C PHE A 380 10.55 6.93 20.73
N GLY A 381 10.48 5.82 21.49
CA GLY A 381 10.69 5.83 22.93
C GLY A 381 9.70 6.76 23.67
N PRO A 382 10.17 7.60 24.60
CA PRO A 382 9.29 8.49 25.38
C PRO A 382 8.59 9.57 24.54
N ASP A 383 9.08 9.87 23.33
CA ASP A 383 8.52 10.89 22.43
C ASP A 383 7.43 10.35 21.49
N SER A 384 7.04 9.07 21.65
CA SER A 384 6.04 8.40 20.79
C SER A 384 4.73 9.19 20.69
N GLY A 385 4.22 9.65 21.83
CA GLY A 385 2.98 10.44 21.89
C GLY A 385 3.11 11.80 21.21
N GLN A 386 4.24 12.48 21.39
CA GLN A 386 4.50 13.76 20.74
C GLN A 386 4.60 13.62 19.24
N PHE A 387 5.27 12.56 18.76
CA PHE A 387 5.35 12.29 17.33
C PHE A 387 3.99 11.91 16.72
N LEU A 388 3.19 11.10 17.41
CA LEU A 388 1.82 10.79 16.98
C LEU A 388 0.97 12.05 16.90
N ALA A 389 1.03 12.93 17.90
CA ALA A 389 0.30 14.21 17.89
C ALA A 389 0.74 15.10 16.71
N LEU A 390 2.03 15.17 16.42
CA LEU A 390 2.56 15.88 15.23
C LEU A 390 2.01 15.28 13.93
N LEU A 391 2.05 13.96 13.80
CA LEU A 391 1.58 13.24 12.62
C LEU A 391 0.09 13.48 12.35
N VAL A 392 -0.73 13.42 13.40
CA VAL A 392 -2.17 13.72 13.32
C VAL A 392 -2.41 15.18 12.95
N ASN A 393 -1.69 16.13 13.55
CA ASN A 393 -1.82 17.54 13.19
C ASN A 393 -1.50 17.79 11.70
N LEU A 394 -0.42 17.19 11.19
CA LEU A 394 -0.08 17.30 9.76
C LEU A 394 -1.15 16.68 8.87
N ALA A 395 -1.68 15.52 9.25
CA ALA A 395 -2.77 14.87 8.51
C ALA A 395 -4.05 15.72 8.50
N CYS A 396 -4.43 16.35 9.62
CA CYS A 396 -5.57 17.27 9.70
C CYS A 396 -5.41 18.46 8.75
N VAL A 397 -4.22 19.08 8.74
CA VAL A 397 -3.93 20.21 7.84
C VAL A 397 -4.08 19.79 6.37
N GLU A 398 -3.53 18.62 5.99
CA GLU A 398 -3.64 18.14 4.60
C GLU A 398 -5.09 17.83 4.20
N VAL A 399 -5.87 17.23 5.11
CA VAL A 399 -7.28 16.94 4.87
C VAL A 399 -8.06 18.25 4.66
N ARG A 400 -7.87 19.23 5.54
CA ARG A 400 -8.55 20.53 5.41
C ARG A 400 -8.18 21.24 4.11
N MET A 401 -6.89 21.39 3.83
CA MET A 401 -6.43 22.03 2.60
C MET A 401 -6.96 21.37 1.32
N ALA A 402 -7.11 20.06 1.34
CA ALA A 402 -7.61 19.33 0.17
C ALA A 402 -9.13 19.41 -0.01
N LEU A 403 -9.91 19.56 1.07
CA LEU A 403 -11.36 19.53 1.03
C LEU A 403 -12.00 20.93 1.05
N GLU A 404 -11.36 21.92 1.70
CA GLU A 404 -11.84 23.29 1.76
C GLU A 404 -11.55 24.07 0.46
N GLU A 405 -10.39 23.79 -0.16
CA GLU A 405 -9.98 24.41 -1.42
C GLU A 405 -9.66 23.32 -2.47
N PRO A 406 -10.68 22.66 -3.04
CA PRO A 406 -10.43 21.64 -4.04
C PRO A 406 -9.89 22.29 -5.32
N GLU A 407 -8.60 22.08 -5.61
CA GLU A 407 -8.04 22.44 -6.89
C GLU A 407 -8.76 21.67 -8.01
N PRO A 408 -9.16 22.32 -9.14
CA PRO A 408 -9.95 21.69 -10.19
C PRO A 408 -9.28 20.48 -10.82
N ASP A 409 -7.97 20.30 -10.63
CA ASP A 409 -7.14 19.24 -11.21
C ASP A 409 -6.38 18.43 -10.15
N SER A 410 -6.91 18.35 -8.92
CA SER A 410 -6.31 17.52 -7.86
C SER A 410 -6.31 16.06 -8.31
N GLY A 411 -5.20 15.64 -8.91
CA GLY A 411 -5.00 14.32 -9.51
C GLY A 411 -5.14 13.20 -8.47
N THR A 412 -5.17 11.97 -8.97
CA THR A 412 -5.22 10.72 -8.17
C THR A 412 -4.24 10.72 -6.99
N ALA A 413 -3.03 11.26 -7.17
CA ALA A 413 -1.99 11.32 -6.14
C ALA A 413 -2.41 12.14 -4.90
N ARG A 414 -3.14 13.26 -5.08
CA ARG A 414 -3.64 14.06 -3.96
C ARG A 414 -4.69 13.30 -3.15
N ARG A 415 -5.61 12.60 -3.83
CA ARG A 415 -6.62 11.76 -3.16
C ARG A 415 -6.00 10.61 -2.39
N GLU A 416 -4.96 9.98 -2.94
CA GLU A 416 -4.20 8.92 -2.26
C GLU A 416 -3.56 9.45 -0.97
N THR A 417 -2.94 10.64 -1.01
CA THR A 417 -2.37 11.27 0.20
C THR A 417 -3.44 11.58 1.24
N VAL A 418 -4.59 12.14 0.83
CA VAL A 418 -5.70 12.41 1.76
C VAL A 418 -6.26 11.12 2.36
N THR A 419 -6.40 10.06 1.56
CA THR A 419 -6.81 8.74 2.07
C THR A 419 -5.81 8.19 3.07
N ALA A 420 -4.50 8.37 2.83
CA ALA A 420 -3.47 8.02 3.81
C ALA A 420 -3.60 8.84 5.10
N CYS A 421 -3.90 10.15 4.99
CA CYS A 421 -4.19 10.99 6.15
C CYS A 421 -5.41 10.49 6.93
N TYR A 422 -6.47 10.03 6.28
CA TYR A 422 -7.63 9.43 6.94
C TYR A 422 -7.23 8.24 7.81
N ARG A 423 -6.34 7.37 7.34
CA ARG A 423 -5.82 6.24 8.13
C ARG A 423 -5.05 6.71 9.37
N ILE A 424 -4.26 7.77 9.23
CA ILE A 424 -3.56 8.39 10.37
C ILE A 424 -4.57 8.93 11.41
N LEU A 425 -5.64 9.58 10.95
CA LEU A 425 -6.69 10.10 11.83
C LEU A 425 -7.46 8.98 12.52
N GLU A 426 -7.84 7.91 11.82
CA GLU A 426 -8.48 6.72 12.41
C GLU A 426 -7.63 6.13 13.54
N PHE A 427 -6.31 5.96 13.30
CA PHE A 427 -5.40 5.48 14.34
C PHE A 427 -5.25 6.45 15.51
N GLY A 428 -5.24 7.76 15.22
CA GLY A 428 -5.20 8.80 16.25
C GLY A 428 -6.43 8.78 17.15
N MET A 429 -7.64 8.57 16.61
CA MET A 429 -8.88 8.40 17.38
C MET A 429 -8.80 7.17 18.29
N GLU A 430 -8.39 6.03 17.76
CA GLU A 430 -8.20 4.80 18.53
C GLU A 430 -7.19 5.01 19.68
N ALA A 431 -6.08 5.70 19.42
CA ALA A 431 -5.08 6.00 20.45
C ALA A 431 -5.62 6.93 21.56
N CYS A 432 -6.51 7.87 21.22
CA CYS A 432 -7.18 8.73 22.20
C CYS A 432 -8.13 7.91 23.08
N SER A 433 -8.94 7.02 22.51
CA SER A 433 -9.91 6.18 23.24
C SER A 433 -9.22 5.23 24.21
N LEU A 434 -8.13 4.58 23.77
CA LEU A 434 -7.32 3.70 24.64
C LEU A 434 -6.66 4.46 25.78
N GLY A 435 -6.24 5.71 25.56
CA GLY A 435 -5.67 6.58 26.60
C GLY A 435 -6.68 6.95 27.70
N LEU A 436 -7.94 7.13 27.34
CA LEU A 436 -9.02 7.47 28.29
C LEU A 436 -9.44 6.28 29.18
N THR A 437 -9.42 5.06 28.64
CA THR A 437 -9.82 3.84 29.38
C THR A 437 -8.79 3.39 30.41
N CYS A 438 -7.53 3.86 30.32
CA CYS A 438 -6.45 3.45 31.23
C CYS A 438 -6.34 4.26 32.53
N GLN A 439 -7.26 5.20 32.79
CA GLN A 439 -7.25 6.01 34.04
C GLN A 439 -7.57 5.21 35.30
N ASP A 440 -8.18 4.02 35.19
CA ASP A 440 -8.51 3.12 36.29
C ASP A 440 -7.39 2.09 36.61
N ALA A 441 -6.18 2.25 36.05
CA ALA A 441 -5.08 1.34 36.31
C ALA A 441 -4.51 1.54 37.73
N PRO A 442 -4.19 0.46 38.47
CA PRO A 442 -3.65 0.54 39.83
C PRO A 442 -2.32 1.31 39.83
N PRO A 443 -2.05 2.10 40.93
CA PRO A 443 -0.86 2.93 41.01
C PRO A 443 0.41 2.06 41.00
N GLY A 444 1.28 2.29 40.01
CA GLY A 444 2.55 1.61 39.84
C GLY A 444 2.78 0.96 38.47
N LYS A 445 1.79 0.95 37.56
CA LYS A 445 1.97 0.54 36.14
C LYS A 445 2.14 1.78 35.29
N PRO A 446 3.10 1.84 34.37
CA PRO A 446 3.19 2.97 33.44
C PRO A 446 1.87 3.05 32.65
N PRO A 447 1.39 4.28 32.33
CA PRO A 447 0.16 4.44 31.57
C PRO A 447 0.28 3.70 30.23
N SER A 448 -0.67 2.82 29.96
CA SER A 448 -0.67 1.98 28.74
C SER A 448 -1.07 2.76 27.47
N GLY A 449 -1.41 4.05 27.57
CA GLY A 449 -1.80 4.88 26.45
C GLY A 449 -0.61 5.53 25.76
N LEU A 450 -0.65 5.62 24.44
CA LEU A 450 0.35 6.32 23.63
C LEU A 450 0.32 7.84 23.86
N LEU A 451 -0.84 8.40 24.13
CA LEU A 451 -1.07 9.84 24.32
C LEU A 451 -1.39 10.13 25.79
N THR A 452 -0.90 11.26 26.30
CA THR A 452 -1.36 11.82 27.56
C THR A 452 -2.75 12.46 27.41
N LEU A 453 -3.49 12.66 28.49
CA LEU A 453 -4.82 13.28 28.46
C LEU A 453 -4.81 14.66 27.79
N GLU A 454 -3.77 15.46 28.03
CA GLU A 454 -3.62 16.79 27.43
C GLU A 454 -3.35 16.69 25.93
N GLN A 455 -2.48 15.77 25.50
CA GLN A 455 -2.23 15.48 24.09
C GLN A 455 -3.49 14.96 23.40
N SER A 456 -4.26 14.07 24.04
CA SER A 456 -5.54 13.56 23.48
C SER A 456 -6.54 14.69 23.26
N ARG A 457 -6.68 15.61 24.21
CA ARG A 457 -7.58 16.78 24.06
C ARG A 457 -7.14 17.70 22.93
N GLN A 458 -5.85 17.97 22.82
CA GLN A 458 -5.32 18.79 21.73
C GLN A 458 -5.54 18.12 20.36
N VAL A 459 -5.25 16.83 20.26
CA VAL A 459 -5.42 16.04 19.05
C VAL A 459 -6.90 16.00 18.63
N LEU A 460 -7.82 15.73 19.56
CA LEU A 460 -9.26 15.72 19.28
C LEU A 460 -9.76 17.09 18.79
N GLY A 461 -9.29 18.20 19.35
CA GLY A 461 -9.68 19.54 18.90
C GLY A 461 -9.25 19.84 17.47
N VAL A 462 -8.05 19.40 17.05
CA VAL A 462 -7.61 19.56 15.65
C VAL A 462 -8.33 18.60 14.69
N MET A 463 -8.64 17.39 15.15
CA MET A 463 -9.44 16.43 14.39
C MET A 463 -10.86 16.93 14.14
N GLU A 464 -11.50 17.58 15.11
CA GLU A 464 -12.84 18.18 14.95
C GLU A 464 -12.89 19.11 13.75
N GLU A 465 -11.88 19.97 13.57
CA GLU A 465 -11.79 20.85 12.40
C GLU A 465 -11.64 20.09 11.08
N ALA A 466 -10.85 19.01 11.08
CA ALA A 466 -10.69 18.18 9.89
C ALA A 466 -11.98 17.40 9.56
N VAL A 467 -12.68 16.90 10.57
CA VAL A 467 -13.97 16.21 10.39
C VAL A 467 -15.05 17.18 9.90
N ALA A 468 -15.07 18.44 10.36
CA ALA A 468 -15.95 19.47 9.83
C ALA A 468 -15.73 19.69 8.32
N ALA A 469 -14.46 19.70 7.84
CA ALA A 469 -14.17 19.78 6.42
C ALA A 469 -14.64 18.52 5.65
N VAL A 470 -14.56 17.34 6.26
CA VAL A 470 -15.11 16.10 5.67
C VAL A 470 -16.64 16.17 5.56
N ILE A 471 -17.34 16.65 6.58
CA ILE A 471 -18.79 16.85 6.55
C ILE A 471 -19.16 17.82 5.44
N PHE A 472 -18.46 18.95 5.34
CA PHE A 472 -18.67 19.95 4.28
C PHE A 472 -18.48 19.34 2.89
N TYR A 473 -17.44 18.55 2.67
CA TYR A 473 -17.21 17.84 1.41
C TYR A 473 -18.33 16.85 1.10
N LEU A 474 -18.72 16.00 2.07
CA LEU A 474 -19.76 14.98 1.88
C LEU A 474 -21.13 15.57 1.58
N ALA A 475 -21.47 16.73 2.16
CA ALA A 475 -22.71 17.45 1.88
C ALA A 475 -22.86 17.89 0.43
N GLN A 476 -21.75 17.97 -0.32
CA GLN A 476 -21.73 18.38 -1.72
C GLN A 476 -21.65 17.19 -2.70
N VAL A 477 -21.59 15.96 -2.21
CA VAL A 477 -21.43 14.77 -3.04
C VAL A 477 -22.73 14.42 -3.74
N ALA A 478 -22.73 14.45 -5.07
CA ALA A 478 -23.88 14.03 -5.88
C ALA A 478 -24.00 12.49 -5.95
N PRO A 479 -25.22 11.92 -6.10
CA PRO A 479 -25.46 10.47 -6.13
C PRO A 479 -24.66 9.70 -7.19
N VAL A 480 -24.32 10.36 -8.31
CA VAL A 480 -23.48 9.75 -9.36
C VAL A 480 -22.08 9.34 -8.87
N ARG A 481 -21.60 9.95 -7.76
CA ARG A 481 -20.29 9.68 -7.16
C ARG A 481 -20.32 8.69 -6.00
N TYR A 482 -21.43 8.08 -5.68
CA TYR A 482 -21.54 7.15 -4.55
C TYR A 482 -20.61 5.92 -4.66
N ARG A 483 -20.22 5.55 -5.89
CA ARG A 483 -19.23 4.47 -6.12
C ARG A 483 -17.77 4.96 -6.16
N ASP A 484 -17.50 6.23 -5.88
CA ASP A 484 -16.13 6.77 -5.80
C ASP A 484 -15.46 6.27 -4.52
N PRO A 485 -14.31 5.55 -4.60
CA PRO A 485 -13.60 5.06 -3.43
C PRO A 485 -13.18 6.16 -2.45
N PHE A 486 -12.94 7.37 -2.93
CA PHE A 486 -12.61 8.51 -2.09
C PHE A 486 -13.79 8.98 -1.24
N VAL A 487 -15.01 8.97 -1.79
CA VAL A 487 -16.24 9.24 -1.04
C VAL A 487 -16.43 8.18 0.06
N PHE A 488 -16.22 6.91 -0.28
CA PHE A 488 -16.30 5.83 0.70
C PHE A 488 -15.29 5.99 1.84
N ALA A 489 -14.03 6.32 1.54
CA ALA A 489 -13.01 6.59 2.54
C ALA A 489 -13.38 7.77 3.45
N SER A 490 -13.97 8.84 2.88
CA SER A 490 -14.45 10.00 3.64
C SER A 490 -15.62 9.66 4.57
N VAL A 491 -16.58 8.86 4.09
CA VAL A 491 -17.70 8.35 4.92
C VAL A 491 -17.16 7.45 6.04
N ARG A 492 -16.20 6.57 5.74
CA ARG A 492 -15.60 5.68 6.73
C ARG A 492 -14.91 6.46 7.86
N LEU A 493 -14.12 7.49 7.53
CA LEU A 493 -13.49 8.35 8.55
C LEU A 493 -14.54 9.03 9.44
N LEU A 494 -15.60 9.61 8.83
CA LEU A 494 -16.69 10.23 9.59
C LEU A 494 -17.39 9.20 10.49
N CYS A 495 -17.63 7.99 10.01
CA CYS A 495 -18.22 6.92 10.81
C CYS A 495 -17.33 6.51 11.99
N ALA A 496 -16.01 6.47 11.81
CA ALA A 496 -15.06 6.22 12.90
C ALA A 496 -15.12 7.34 13.96
N TRP A 497 -15.20 8.60 13.54
CA TRP A 497 -15.41 9.73 14.44
C TRP A 497 -16.73 9.61 15.24
N LEU A 498 -17.84 9.31 14.55
CA LEU A 498 -19.15 9.15 15.17
C LEU A 498 -19.25 7.96 16.13
N ALA A 499 -18.36 6.98 15.99
CA ALA A 499 -18.29 5.86 16.91
C ALA A 499 -17.67 6.22 18.27
N GLU A 500 -16.76 7.20 18.28
CA GLU A 500 -15.97 7.59 19.46
C GLU A 500 -16.42 8.93 20.08
N GLU A 501 -16.81 9.91 19.23
CA GLU A 501 -17.14 11.27 19.66
C GLU A 501 -18.45 11.74 19.01
N THR A 502 -19.49 11.92 19.82
CA THR A 502 -20.83 12.36 19.38
C THR A 502 -21.25 13.70 19.97
N SER A 503 -20.41 14.30 20.83
CA SER A 503 -20.74 15.54 21.50
C SER A 503 -20.44 16.79 20.68
N SER A 504 -19.50 16.71 19.75
CA SER A 504 -19.12 17.81 18.86
C SER A 504 -19.80 17.70 17.49
N LEU A 505 -19.92 18.82 16.78
CA LEU A 505 -20.49 18.91 15.43
C LEU A 505 -21.91 18.33 15.30
N LYS A 506 -22.71 18.40 16.38
CA LYS A 506 -24.03 17.74 16.43
C LYS A 506 -24.99 18.21 15.35
N GLN A 507 -25.03 19.52 15.09
CA GLN A 507 -25.94 20.07 14.09
C GLN A 507 -25.54 19.69 12.69
N GLU A 508 -24.25 19.79 12.37
CA GLU A 508 -23.67 19.44 11.09
C GLU A 508 -23.87 17.95 10.77
N VAL A 509 -23.68 17.09 11.78
CA VAL A 509 -23.97 15.67 11.68
C VAL A 509 -25.45 15.38 11.44
N CYS A 510 -26.34 16.06 12.20
CA CYS A 510 -27.78 15.91 12.03
C CYS A 510 -28.26 16.32 10.63
N ASP A 511 -27.68 17.39 10.09
CA ASP A 511 -27.98 17.90 8.75
C ASP A 511 -27.44 16.96 7.66
N LEU A 512 -26.33 16.27 7.91
CA LEU A 512 -25.73 15.31 6.98
C LEU A 512 -26.36 13.90 7.07
N LEU A 513 -27.05 13.57 8.16
CA LEU A 513 -27.58 12.22 8.41
C LEU A 513 -28.46 11.66 7.28
N PRO A 514 -29.35 12.46 6.60
CA PRO A 514 -30.10 11.99 5.43
C PRO A 514 -29.20 11.52 4.30
N PHE A 515 -28.07 12.21 4.06
CA PHE A 515 -27.07 11.79 3.07
C PHE A 515 -26.46 10.46 3.46
N LEU A 516 -25.98 10.27 4.72
CA LEU A 516 -25.33 9.05 5.18
C LEU A 516 -26.26 7.83 5.05
N ILE A 517 -27.54 7.99 5.40
CA ILE A 517 -28.54 6.92 5.27
C ILE A 517 -28.81 6.62 3.81
N GLY A 518 -29.01 7.65 2.98
CA GLY A 518 -29.26 7.51 1.54
C GLY A 518 -28.07 6.87 0.81
N TYR A 519 -26.85 7.29 1.15
CA TYR A 519 -25.59 6.72 0.64
C TYR A 519 -25.46 5.22 0.98
N SER A 520 -25.63 4.88 2.27
CA SER A 520 -25.53 3.51 2.74
C SER A 520 -26.61 2.61 2.14
N ARG A 521 -27.84 3.13 1.98
CA ARG A 521 -28.95 2.44 1.32
C ARG A 521 -28.63 2.15 -0.15
N ALA A 522 -28.11 3.16 -0.87
CA ALA A 522 -27.80 3.02 -2.30
C ALA A 522 -26.70 1.97 -2.55
N LEU A 523 -25.68 1.90 -1.68
CA LEU A 523 -24.62 0.90 -1.78
C LEU A 523 -25.17 -0.50 -1.47
N PHE A 524 -25.93 -0.65 -0.38
CA PHE A 524 -26.50 -1.93 0.03
C PHE A 524 -27.48 -2.50 -1.01
N GLU A 525 -28.38 -1.69 -1.56
CA GLU A 525 -29.30 -2.12 -2.62
C GLU A 525 -28.62 -2.34 -3.97
N GLY A 526 -27.49 -1.65 -4.23
CA GLY A 526 -26.65 -1.90 -5.40
C GLY A 526 -25.99 -3.27 -5.34
N GLU A 527 -25.52 -3.68 -4.18
CA GLU A 527 -24.92 -4.99 -3.92
C GLU A 527 -25.94 -6.13 -4.09
N GLU A 528 -27.15 -5.99 -3.53
CA GLU A 528 -28.22 -6.98 -3.70
C GLU A 528 -28.56 -7.23 -5.19
N ARG A 529 -28.53 -6.18 -6.03
CA ARG A 529 -28.80 -6.30 -7.48
C ARG A 529 -27.66 -6.99 -8.23
N ASP A 530 -26.41 -6.65 -7.89
CA ASP A 530 -25.24 -7.24 -8.53
C ASP A 530 -25.10 -8.74 -8.18
N HIS A 531 -25.38 -9.15 -6.93
CA HIS A 531 -25.44 -10.56 -6.54
C HIS A 531 -26.60 -11.33 -7.20
N GLY A 532 -27.72 -10.68 -7.45
CA GLY A 532 -28.84 -11.29 -8.18
C GLY A 532 -28.51 -11.57 -9.66
N LEU A 533 -27.65 -10.79 -10.28
CA LEU A 533 -27.22 -10.96 -11.67
C LEU A 533 -26.04 -11.95 -11.80
N THR A 534 -25.12 -11.97 -10.85
CA THR A 534 -23.96 -12.90 -10.86
C THR A 534 -24.39 -14.35 -10.62
N ASN A 535 -25.38 -14.61 -9.76
CA ASN A 535 -25.91 -15.96 -9.56
C ASN A 535 -26.55 -16.56 -10.82
N GLN A 536 -26.98 -15.76 -11.79
CA GLN A 536 -27.45 -16.23 -13.10
C GLN A 536 -26.33 -16.46 -14.14
N MET A 537 -25.14 -15.88 -13.93
CA MET A 537 -24.00 -16.02 -14.85
C MET A 537 -22.92 -16.98 -14.36
N ASP A 538 -22.84 -17.29 -13.07
CA ASP A 538 -21.83 -18.18 -12.48
C ASP A 538 -22.06 -19.68 -12.77
N GLU A 539 -23.22 -20.08 -13.31
CA GLU A 539 -23.39 -21.45 -13.84
C GLU A 539 -22.55 -21.76 -15.09
N LEU A 540 -21.87 -20.77 -15.69
CA LEU A 540 -21.10 -20.92 -16.94
C LEU A 540 -19.61 -20.58 -16.83
N SER A 541 -19.06 -20.22 -15.68
CA SER A 541 -17.65 -19.83 -15.54
C SER A 541 -16.96 -20.56 -14.39
N VAL A 542 -16.31 -21.66 -14.74
CA VAL A 542 -15.32 -22.34 -13.87
C VAL A 542 -14.00 -21.58 -14.01
N THR A 543 -13.81 -20.50 -13.27
CA THR A 543 -12.44 -19.99 -12.95
C THR A 543 -12.46 -19.01 -11.77
N ASP A 544 -11.76 -19.45 -10.77
CA ASP A 544 -10.92 -18.71 -9.81
C ASP A 544 -11.60 -18.02 -8.61
N SER A 545 -11.40 -18.72 -7.51
CA SER A 545 -11.43 -18.31 -6.10
C SER A 545 -11.29 -16.80 -5.89
N ARG A 546 -12.38 -16.13 -5.60
CA ARG A 546 -12.37 -14.91 -4.81
C ARG A 546 -12.14 -15.31 -3.35
N GLU A 547 -10.88 -15.29 -2.93
CA GLU A 547 -10.54 -15.20 -1.52
C GLU A 547 -11.32 -14.04 -0.92
N GLY A 548 -11.97 -14.29 0.24
CA GLY A 548 -12.87 -13.37 0.90
C GLY A 548 -12.23 -12.01 1.20
N GLY A 549 -12.26 -11.14 0.22
CA GLY A 549 -11.92 -9.74 0.40
C GLY A 549 -13.14 -9.00 0.93
N ASP A 550 -12.98 -8.29 2.03
CA ASP A 550 -13.89 -7.23 2.46
C ASP A 550 -14.29 -6.40 1.25
N TRP A 551 -15.56 -6.47 0.87
CA TRP A 551 -16.10 -5.60 -0.19
C TRP A 551 -15.97 -4.15 0.27
N PRO A 552 -15.35 -3.24 -0.48
CA PRO A 552 -15.13 -1.85 -0.04
C PRO A 552 -16.43 -1.04 0.06
N GLY A 553 -17.61 -1.68 -0.05
CA GLY A 553 -18.90 -1.02 -0.16
C GLY A 553 -19.85 -1.15 1.04
N ASP A 554 -19.53 -1.90 2.11
CA ASP A 554 -20.44 -2.02 3.27
C ASP A 554 -20.36 -0.78 4.19
N ALA A 555 -20.99 0.32 3.76
CA ALA A 555 -21.05 1.55 4.52
C ALA A 555 -21.87 1.42 5.81
N LEU A 556 -22.90 0.54 5.83
CA LEU A 556 -23.73 0.32 7.02
C LEU A 556 -22.92 -0.26 8.17
N ARG A 557 -22.00 -1.17 7.90
CA ARG A 557 -21.10 -1.74 8.93
C ARG A 557 -20.35 -0.66 9.70
N PHE A 558 -19.82 0.35 8.99
CA PHE A 558 -19.10 1.45 9.61
C PHE A 558 -20.02 2.46 10.27
N LEU A 559 -21.23 2.67 9.73
CA LEU A 559 -22.17 3.64 10.23
C LEU A 559 -22.90 3.17 11.52
N LEU A 560 -23.11 1.86 11.70
CA LEU A 560 -23.86 1.29 12.83
C LEU A 560 -23.42 1.78 14.24
N PRO A 561 -22.11 1.84 14.58
CA PRO A 561 -21.71 2.34 15.90
C PRO A 561 -22.15 3.78 16.13
N GLY A 562 -21.97 4.66 15.14
CA GLY A 562 -22.46 6.04 15.20
C GLY A 562 -23.98 6.11 15.32
N LEU A 563 -24.73 5.29 14.56
CA LEU A 563 -26.20 5.22 14.69
C LEU A 563 -26.64 4.75 16.07
N CYS A 564 -25.89 3.86 16.71
CA CYS A 564 -26.19 3.42 18.06
C CYS A 564 -26.16 4.59 19.05
N HIS A 565 -25.17 5.46 18.95
CA HIS A 565 -25.08 6.68 19.76
C HIS A 565 -26.18 7.70 19.40
N LEU A 566 -26.31 8.00 18.11
CA LEU A 566 -27.26 9.00 17.60
C LEU A 566 -28.73 8.62 17.85
N SER A 567 -29.06 7.34 17.90
CA SER A 567 -30.44 6.87 18.16
C SER A 567 -30.93 7.16 19.61
N VAL A 568 -30.02 7.44 20.53
CA VAL A 568 -30.38 7.84 21.91
C VAL A 568 -30.88 9.28 21.96
N GLU A 569 -30.34 10.16 21.13
CA GLU A 569 -30.65 11.59 21.11
C GLU A 569 -31.92 11.89 20.27
N GLU A 570 -32.79 12.78 20.76
CA GLU A 570 -34.10 13.07 20.13
C GLU A 570 -33.98 13.61 18.71
N GLY A 571 -33.09 14.61 18.48
CA GLY A 571 -32.90 15.24 17.17
C GLY A 571 -32.47 14.26 16.09
N PRO A 572 -31.31 13.60 16.22
CA PRO A 572 -30.86 12.59 15.26
C PRO A 572 -31.85 11.45 15.09
N ARG A 573 -32.47 10.96 16.18
CA ARG A 573 -33.48 9.90 16.14
C ARG A 573 -34.69 10.26 15.28
N ALA A 574 -35.18 11.50 15.39
CA ALA A 574 -36.28 11.97 14.53
C ALA A 574 -35.88 11.95 13.05
N VAL A 575 -34.64 12.30 12.72
CA VAL A 575 -34.13 12.21 11.34
C VAL A 575 -34.06 10.76 10.88
N LEU A 576 -33.52 9.83 11.72
CA LEU A 576 -33.46 8.40 11.41
C LEU A 576 -34.84 7.82 11.06
N LEU A 577 -35.84 8.16 11.86
CA LEU A 577 -37.22 7.70 11.63
C LEU A 577 -37.81 8.32 10.35
N SER A 578 -37.56 9.60 10.08
CA SER A 578 -38.04 10.27 8.85
C SER A 578 -37.43 9.68 7.58
N GLN A 579 -36.25 9.07 7.65
CA GLN A 579 -35.54 8.43 6.55
C GLN A 579 -35.83 6.92 6.42
N ASP A 580 -36.85 6.42 7.12
CA ASP A 580 -37.20 4.98 7.11
C ASP A 580 -36.00 4.06 7.42
N SER A 581 -35.19 4.48 8.41
CA SER A 581 -34.04 3.71 8.85
C SER A 581 -34.39 2.36 9.48
N PRO A 582 -35.51 2.16 10.19
CA PRO A 582 -35.91 0.86 10.72
C PRO A 582 -36.03 -0.22 9.63
N THR A 583 -36.66 0.10 8.50
CA THR A 583 -36.78 -0.83 7.37
C THR A 583 -35.41 -1.17 6.76
N LEU A 584 -34.55 -0.17 6.57
CA LEU A 584 -33.17 -0.39 6.05
C LEU A 584 -32.36 -1.29 6.99
N LEU A 585 -32.38 -0.99 8.28
CA LEU A 585 -31.63 -1.75 9.29
C LEU A 585 -32.15 -3.16 9.46
N LEU A 586 -33.47 -3.38 9.34
CA LEU A 586 -34.05 -4.72 9.37
C LEU A 586 -33.58 -5.57 8.18
N ARG A 587 -33.60 -5.01 6.95
CA ARG A 587 -33.09 -5.70 5.76
C ARG A 587 -31.61 -6.05 5.91
N TYR A 588 -30.82 -5.11 6.41
CA TYR A 588 -29.40 -5.33 6.66
C TYR A 588 -29.16 -6.40 7.73
N LEU A 589 -29.89 -6.34 8.85
CA LEU A 589 -29.81 -7.35 9.93
C LEU A 589 -30.19 -8.73 9.41
N SER A 590 -31.25 -8.85 8.58
CA SER A 590 -31.65 -10.10 7.95
C SER A 590 -30.54 -10.64 7.02
N HIS A 591 -29.95 -9.78 6.20
CA HIS A 591 -28.83 -10.14 5.33
C HIS A 591 -27.62 -10.67 6.13
N LEU A 592 -27.20 -9.95 7.20
CA LEU A 592 -26.12 -10.41 8.08
C LEU A 592 -26.45 -11.72 8.78
N TRP A 593 -27.72 -11.91 9.18
CA TRP A 593 -28.18 -13.17 9.78
C TRP A 593 -28.05 -14.36 8.83
N ASP A 594 -28.49 -14.19 7.59
CA ASP A 594 -28.38 -15.23 6.56
C ASP A 594 -26.92 -15.60 6.26
N ARG A 595 -26.03 -14.63 6.23
CA ARG A 595 -24.57 -14.83 6.09
C ARG A 595 -23.98 -15.58 7.29
N LEU A 596 -24.36 -15.20 8.51
CA LEU A 596 -23.88 -15.87 9.75
C LEU A 596 -24.29 -17.33 9.81
N VAL A 597 -25.51 -17.64 9.34
CA VAL A 597 -26.03 -19.01 9.32
C VAL A 597 -25.39 -19.82 8.19
N GLY A 598 -25.19 -19.21 7.00
CA GLY A 598 -24.70 -19.90 5.81
C GLY A 598 -23.18 -20.12 5.80
N ALA A 599 -22.39 -19.08 6.12
CA ALA A 599 -20.94 -19.10 5.96
C ALA A 599 -20.14 -19.19 7.29
N GLY A 600 -20.79 -19.06 8.44
CA GLY A 600 -20.12 -19.11 9.75
C GLY A 600 -19.18 -17.92 10.04
N GLY A 601 -19.36 -16.77 9.39
CA GLY A 601 -18.52 -15.60 9.49
C GLY A 601 -18.55 -14.93 10.88
N CYS A 602 -17.43 -14.93 11.58
CA CYS A 602 -17.29 -14.28 12.90
C CYS A 602 -17.40 -12.74 12.82
N GLN A 603 -17.14 -12.15 11.67
CA GLN A 603 -17.09 -10.68 11.47
C GLN A 603 -18.48 -10.03 11.53
N ASP A 604 -19.54 -10.74 11.12
CA ASP A 604 -20.89 -10.19 11.09
C ASP A 604 -21.53 -10.09 12.49
N GLN A 605 -20.96 -10.79 13.48
CA GLN A 605 -21.50 -10.85 14.85
C GLN A 605 -21.52 -9.46 15.53
N ALA A 606 -20.46 -8.67 15.39
CA ALA A 606 -20.37 -7.33 15.99
C ALA A 606 -21.41 -6.39 15.37
N SER A 607 -21.58 -6.42 14.04
CA SER A 607 -22.58 -5.62 13.35
C SER A 607 -24.00 -5.99 13.75
N LEU A 608 -24.29 -7.30 13.91
CA LEU A 608 -25.59 -7.78 14.41
C LEU A 608 -25.87 -7.29 15.84
N GLN A 609 -24.87 -7.32 16.72
CA GLN A 609 -24.99 -6.81 18.09
C GLN A 609 -25.29 -5.31 18.11
N THR A 610 -24.55 -4.53 17.30
CA THR A 610 -24.74 -3.07 17.24
C THR A 610 -26.09 -2.70 16.61
N ALA A 611 -26.52 -3.40 15.57
CA ALA A 611 -27.87 -3.21 15.01
C ALA A 611 -28.98 -3.48 16.03
N CYS A 612 -28.83 -4.54 16.83
CA CYS A 612 -29.74 -4.80 17.95
C CYS A 612 -29.76 -3.66 18.97
N SER A 613 -28.62 -3.05 19.25
CA SER A 613 -28.55 -1.91 20.19
C SER A 613 -29.29 -0.69 19.64
N VAL A 614 -29.20 -0.41 18.32
CA VAL A 614 -30.00 0.65 17.68
C VAL A 614 -31.50 0.38 17.82
N PHE A 615 -31.95 -0.83 17.53
CA PHE A 615 -33.35 -1.21 17.69
C PHE A 615 -33.79 -1.18 19.17
N LEU A 616 -32.91 -1.53 20.09
CA LEU A 616 -33.18 -1.43 21.53
C LEU A 616 -33.45 0.02 21.94
N ASN A 617 -32.57 0.95 21.49
CA ASN A 617 -32.76 2.39 21.74
C ASN A 617 -34.13 2.86 21.20
N LEU A 618 -34.46 2.53 19.95
CA LEU A 618 -35.74 2.88 19.34
C LEU A 618 -36.93 2.25 20.10
N THR A 619 -36.78 1.01 20.57
CA THR A 619 -37.85 0.31 21.31
C THR A 619 -38.13 0.99 22.66
N ILE A 620 -37.12 1.53 23.31
CA ILE A 620 -37.24 2.22 24.59
C ILE A 620 -37.78 3.64 24.42
N THR A 621 -37.30 4.35 23.40
CA THR A 621 -37.60 5.79 23.22
C THR A 621 -38.86 6.06 22.42
N GLU A 622 -39.26 5.18 21.51
CA GLU A 622 -40.35 5.36 20.55
C GLU A 622 -41.40 4.23 20.57
N PRO A 623 -42.03 3.93 21.72
CA PRO A 623 -42.91 2.77 21.86
C PRO A 623 -44.15 2.80 20.93
N GLU A 624 -44.63 3.99 20.55
CA GLU A 624 -45.78 4.11 19.63
C GLU A 624 -45.39 3.75 18.19
N ILE A 625 -44.18 4.13 17.74
CA ILE A 625 -43.68 3.75 16.44
C ILE A 625 -43.50 2.23 16.38
N VAL A 626 -42.95 1.62 17.42
CA VAL A 626 -42.78 0.16 17.51
C VAL A 626 -44.12 -0.58 17.34
N ARG A 627 -45.24 -0.01 17.82
CA ARG A 627 -46.55 -0.60 17.67
C ARG A 627 -47.19 -0.46 16.28
N THR A 628 -46.83 0.60 15.58
CA THR A 628 -47.47 1.00 14.30
C THR A 628 -46.67 0.66 13.07
N ASP A 629 -45.34 0.67 13.14
CA ASP A 629 -44.49 0.39 12.00
C ASP A 629 -44.32 -1.13 11.80
N PRO A 630 -44.66 -1.67 10.59
CA PRO A 630 -44.57 -3.08 10.29
C PRO A 630 -43.16 -3.68 10.37
N SER A 631 -42.11 -2.85 10.23
CA SER A 631 -40.71 -3.30 10.34
C SER A 631 -40.42 -3.92 11.71
N PHE A 632 -41.00 -3.39 12.80
CA PHE A 632 -40.81 -3.94 14.12
C PHE A 632 -41.54 -5.30 14.30
N SER A 633 -42.71 -5.47 13.67
CA SER A 633 -43.40 -6.77 13.68
C SER A 633 -42.57 -7.84 12.96
N SER A 634 -41.94 -7.46 11.82
CA SER A 634 -41.07 -8.35 11.06
C SER A 634 -39.77 -8.64 11.83
N LEU A 635 -39.20 -7.63 12.51
CA LEU A 635 -38.06 -7.83 13.40
C LEU A 635 -38.36 -8.79 14.53
N GLN A 636 -39.56 -8.66 15.17
CA GLN A 636 -40.00 -9.57 16.23
C GLN A 636 -40.05 -11.02 15.74
N ALA A 637 -40.60 -11.26 14.54
CA ALA A 637 -40.64 -12.59 13.95
C ALA A 637 -39.21 -13.14 13.72
N LEU A 638 -38.31 -12.36 13.16
CA LEU A 638 -36.90 -12.72 12.95
C LEU A 638 -36.21 -13.11 14.27
N LEU A 639 -36.37 -12.28 15.32
CA LEU A 639 -35.79 -12.57 16.65
C LEU A 639 -36.31 -13.84 17.26
N MET A 640 -37.62 -14.08 17.13
CA MET A 640 -38.27 -15.30 17.66
C MET A 640 -37.84 -16.59 16.96
N ASP A 641 -37.60 -16.52 15.65
CA ASP A 641 -37.15 -17.66 14.85
C ASP A 641 -35.64 -17.91 14.99
N SER A 642 -34.83 -16.86 15.20
CA SER A 642 -33.39 -16.98 15.28
C SER A 642 -32.84 -17.40 16.62
N LEU A 643 -33.48 -16.98 17.73
CA LEU A 643 -32.99 -17.22 19.10
C LEU A 643 -32.75 -18.71 19.42
N PRO A 644 -33.63 -19.67 19.03
CA PRO A 644 -33.38 -21.09 19.29
C PRO A 644 -32.11 -21.64 18.68
N SER A 645 -31.68 -21.08 17.56
CA SER A 645 -30.44 -21.47 16.87
C SER A 645 -29.19 -20.86 17.53
N LEU A 646 -29.32 -19.64 18.03
CA LEU A 646 -28.21 -18.89 18.66
C LEU A 646 -27.78 -19.52 19.99
N ILE A 647 -28.72 -19.91 20.84
CA ILE A 647 -28.43 -20.47 22.17
C ILE A 647 -27.66 -21.80 22.12
N GLN A 648 -27.65 -22.49 20.98
CA GLN A 648 -26.93 -23.75 20.79
C GLN A 648 -25.45 -23.53 20.46
N LYS A 649 -25.03 -22.28 20.16
CA LYS A 649 -23.68 -21.95 19.73
C LYS A 649 -23.00 -21.11 20.82
N ALA A 650 -22.08 -21.68 21.60
CA ALA A 650 -21.39 -21.02 22.67
C ALA A 650 -20.73 -19.67 22.28
N PRO A 651 -20.07 -19.50 21.11
CA PRO A 651 -19.50 -18.21 20.70
C PRO A 651 -20.54 -17.09 20.50
N LEU A 652 -21.83 -17.44 20.29
CA LEU A 652 -22.90 -16.49 19.97
C LEU A 652 -23.78 -16.14 21.16
N LEU A 653 -23.42 -16.51 22.40
CA LEU A 653 -24.26 -16.29 23.60
C LEU A 653 -24.52 -14.80 23.88
N ILE A 654 -23.57 -13.90 23.58
CA ILE A 654 -23.77 -12.45 23.75
C ILE A 654 -24.83 -11.96 22.74
N LEU A 655 -24.74 -12.39 21.49
CA LEU A 655 -25.75 -12.08 20.48
C LEU A 655 -27.12 -12.65 20.87
N ALA A 656 -27.16 -13.88 21.37
CA ALA A 656 -28.39 -14.51 21.88
C ALA A 656 -29.02 -13.70 23.03
N ALA A 657 -28.19 -13.13 23.91
CA ALA A 657 -28.65 -12.27 24.98
C ALA A 657 -29.28 -10.97 24.45
N ASN A 658 -28.64 -10.33 23.46
CA ASN A 658 -29.16 -9.13 22.82
C ASN A 658 -30.49 -9.39 22.13
N PHE A 659 -30.59 -10.49 21.37
CA PHE A 659 -31.83 -10.91 20.69
C PHE A 659 -32.94 -11.24 21.71
N CYS A 660 -32.60 -11.91 22.81
CA CYS A 660 -33.51 -12.19 23.88
C CYS A 660 -34.07 -10.92 24.53
N THR A 661 -33.19 -9.99 24.90
CA THR A 661 -33.56 -8.73 25.57
C THR A 661 -34.46 -7.88 24.68
N LEU A 662 -34.04 -7.67 23.42
CA LEU A 662 -34.79 -6.90 22.45
C LEU A 662 -36.15 -7.57 22.17
N GLY A 663 -36.16 -8.88 21.90
CA GLY A 663 -37.38 -9.63 21.61
C GLY A 663 -38.38 -9.64 22.77
N LEU A 664 -37.94 -9.71 24.04
CA LEU A 664 -38.82 -9.63 25.21
C LEU A 664 -39.41 -8.22 25.38
N LEU A 665 -38.63 -7.17 25.19
CA LEU A 665 -39.14 -5.80 25.26
C LEU A 665 -40.14 -5.50 24.17
N MET A 666 -39.85 -5.91 22.93
CA MET A 666 -40.78 -5.77 21.81
C MET A 666 -42.05 -6.62 22.00
N ALA A 667 -41.95 -7.86 22.48
CA ALA A 667 -43.11 -8.70 22.79
C ALA A 667 -44.05 -8.05 23.81
N ARG A 668 -43.51 -7.34 24.81
CA ARG A 668 -44.27 -6.56 25.77
C ARG A 668 -45.04 -5.42 25.12
N LEU A 669 -44.41 -4.70 24.16
CA LEU A 669 -45.04 -3.56 23.47
C LEU A 669 -46.07 -4.01 22.41
N LEU A 670 -45.79 -5.14 21.75
CA LEU A 670 -46.66 -5.72 20.70
C LEU A 670 -47.71 -6.66 21.26
N ALA A 671 -47.84 -6.79 22.58
CA ALA A 671 -48.84 -7.64 23.21
C ALA A 671 -50.27 -7.24 22.78
N GLY A 672 -51.02 -8.20 22.23
CA GLY A 672 -52.38 -7.99 21.70
C GLY A 672 -52.42 -7.64 20.20
N THR A 673 -51.27 -7.47 19.55
CA THR A 673 -51.18 -7.27 18.08
C THR A 673 -51.18 -8.60 17.33
N PRO A 674 -51.51 -8.64 16.01
CA PRO A 674 -51.42 -9.83 15.20
C PRO A 674 -50.02 -10.46 15.13
N ALA A 675 -48.97 -9.68 15.36
CA ALA A 675 -47.57 -10.12 15.33
C ALA A 675 -47.23 -11.23 16.37
N LEU A 676 -48.02 -11.41 17.43
CA LEU A 676 -47.82 -12.39 18.49
C LEU A 676 -48.93 -13.45 18.57
N GLN A 677 -49.64 -13.74 17.46
CA GLN A 677 -50.75 -14.69 17.46
C GLN A 677 -50.32 -16.17 17.38
N ASP A 678 -49.10 -16.47 16.88
CA ASP A 678 -48.59 -17.85 16.84
C ASP A 678 -48.13 -18.32 18.23
N SER A 679 -48.99 -19.02 18.93
CA SER A 679 -48.72 -19.54 20.27
C SER A 679 -47.55 -20.52 20.32
N ALA A 680 -47.29 -21.28 19.24
CA ALA A 680 -46.18 -22.23 19.18
C ALA A 680 -44.85 -21.53 19.03
N GLN A 681 -44.78 -20.46 18.22
CA GLN A 681 -43.60 -19.63 18.06
C GLN A 681 -43.29 -18.89 19.37
N CYS A 682 -44.30 -18.26 19.97
CA CYS A 682 -44.17 -17.58 21.26
C CYS A 682 -43.65 -18.50 22.38
N LEU A 683 -44.15 -19.77 22.43
CA LEU A 683 -43.70 -20.73 23.43
C LEU A 683 -42.24 -21.17 23.19
N ARG A 684 -41.83 -21.40 21.93
CA ARG A 684 -40.43 -21.72 21.59
C ARG A 684 -39.50 -20.57 21.99
N PHE A 685 -39.86 -19.32 21.64
CA PHE A 685 -39.12 -18.13 22.03
C PHE A 685 -39.00 -17.98 23.55
N ALA A 686 -40.10 -18.10 24.28
CA ALA A 686 -40.12 -18.00 25.75
C ALA A 686 -39.20 -19.03 26.43
N ARG A 687 -39.20 -20.29 25.94
CA ARG A 687 -38.30 -21.35 26.42
C ARG A 687 -36.84 -21.02 26.14
N SER A 688 -36.53 -20.51 24.94
CA SER A 688 -35.18 -20.10 24.54
C SER A 688 -34.71 -18.88 25.35
N ALA A 689 -35.58 -17.91 25.60
CA ALA A 689 -35.30 -16.76 26.42
C ALA A 689 -35.01 -17.13 27.89
N ALA A 690 -35.79 -18.04 28.46
CA ALA A 690 -35.55 -18.55 29.80
C ALA A 690 -34.20 -19.27 29.93
N PHE A 691 -33.81 -20.04 28.92
CA PHE A 691 -32.52 -20.73 28.86
C PHE A 691 -31.35 -19.69 28.72
N SER A 692 -31.48 -18.72 27.82
CA SER A 692 -30.49 -17.66 27.62
C SER A 692 -30.26 -16.87 28.91
N SER A 693 -31.33 -16.49 29.61
CA SER A 693 -31.25 -15.77 30.90
C SER A 693 -30.53 -16.58 31.97
N SER A 694 -30.77 -17.88 32.02
CA SER A 694 -30.12 -18.82 32.97
C SER A 694 -28.61 -18.95 32.65
N CYS A 695 -28.22 -19.06 31.37
CA CYS A 695 -26.84 -19.12 30.94
C CYS A 695 -26.07 -17.83 31.27
N LEU A 696 -26.68 -16.66 31.06
CA LEU A 696 -26.09 -15.37 31.43
C LEU A 696 -25.87 -15.23 32.93
N ALA A 697 -26.84 -15.64 33.74
CA ALA A 697 -26.67 -15.63 35.20
C ALA A 697 -25.51 -16.55 35.64
N CYS A 698 -25.32 -17.71 35.02
CA CYS A 698 -24.15 -18.59 35.27
C CYS A 698 -22.82 -17.93 34.85
N LEU A 699 -22.77 -17.25 33.69
CA LEU A 699 -21.56 -16.56 33.24
C LEU A 699 -21.18 -15.39 34.14
N CYS A 700 -22.14 -14.61 34.63
CA CYS A 700 -21.90 -13.54 35.59
C CYS A 700 -21.37 -14.06 36.91
N VAL A 701 -21.83 -15.22 37.38
CA VAL A 701 -21.35 -15.85 38.64
C VAL A 701 -19.95 -16.44 38.47
N SER A 702 -19.57 -16.87 37.25
CA SER A 702 -18.20 -17.40 36.97
C SER A 702 -17.15 -16.31 36.71
N ALA A 703 -17.58 -15.07 36.52
CA ALA A 703 -16.70 -13.91 36.28
C ALA A 703 -16.43 -13.06 37.51
N VAL A 704 -17.05 -13.38 38.64
CA VAL A 704 -16.78 -12.86 39.99
C VAL A 704 -15.91 -13.87 40.76
#